data_c214703856d5ffc6d7c7cd9984e52e97
#
_entry.id   c214703856d5ffc6d7c7cd9984e52e97
#
_cell.length_a   1.000
_cell.length_b   1.000
_cell.length_c   1.000
_cell.angle_alpha   90.00
_cell.angle_beta   90.00
_cell.angle_gamma   90.00
#
_symmetry.space_group_name_H-M   'P 1'
#
loop_
_entity.id
_entity.type
_entity.pdbx_description
1 polymer ?
#
loop_
_entity_poly.entity_id
_entity_poly.type
_entity_poly.pdbx_seq_one_letter_code
_entity_poly.pdbx_strand_id
1 'polypeptide(L)'
;MSRSADAHHDFGDLDVADLESVIATSELSRRPTRPPDHASENRALVALVEAMTASPDDILQYLVETALDLCRAHSAGISLLDGDRERFRWPAVAGQWAPYLGGGNRRDFGPCGTVLDRNTALLFSHPERYFTYLTGVQPSVEEGLLIPFYVGGQAVGTIWVMAHDQSRRFDAEDLRVMTNLAHFAAAAYAARTRQVAVRADVNAALATEESLRGKLQSCTEALVRHLDAAVARIWVITQDKRVLELHASAGVDTHRAGAHRHVPVGHLHIGRIAHDRTPHVTNEVANDPRLSDPDWAPAAGMVAFAGYPLLVGSQAVGVLAMFSRKPISQATVETLSTIADTIAQGVQRAQGAAALRRSEAFLTEAQRLSATGSFAWRVATDDITWSEQLYRLFAFDHGVPVTLDLIGTRVHPEDLPMVHDMIDRARGTGSDFEYEHRLQMPDRSVKYLHVVAHATRDRDGQLEYIGAVQDVTQRRLADEALGKVRAELAHVARVTTLGVLTASVAHEVNQPLSGIITNASTCLRMLAADPPNVDGARETARRTIRDGHRASEVITRLRALFSKKGTTTDPVDLNDATREVMALSLSELQRNRVVLRTELANDLPPVTGDRVQLQQVILNLFLNASDAMRGIDDRPRQLVISTARDDGERVRLSVQDAGVGFDPHEVDRLFEAFYTTKRGGMGIGLSVSRSIIESHHGRLWATRNEGPGATFAFALPCGHAG
;
A
#
# COMPACT_ATOMS: atom_id res chain seq x y z
N MET A 1 25.08 40.28 20.87
CA MET A 1 25.32 41.68 20.56
C MET A 1 26.73 41.80 20.03
N SER A 2 26.87 41.75 18.73
CA SER A 2 28.11 41.83 17.97
C SER A 2 28.51 43.32 17.89
N ARG A 3 29.63 43.69 18.47
CA ARG A 3 30.23 45.01 18.22
C ARG A 3 31.17 44.85 17.03
N SER A 4 30.70 45.26 15.87
CA SER A 4 31.48 45.54 14.68
C SER A 4 32.33 46.78 15.02
N ALA A 5 33.65 46.62 15.05
CA ALA A 5 34.59 47.71 15.15
C ALA A 5 35.14 48.03 13.76
N ASP A 6 34.32 48.64 12.92
CA ASP A 6 34.78 49.41 11.78
C ASP A 6 34.89 50.90 12.20
N ALA A 7 36.01 51.22 12.82
CA ALA A 7 36.39 52.63 13.07
C ALA A 7 37.48 52.99 12.05
N HIS A 8 37.07 53.63 10.96
CA HIS A 8 38.00 54.46 10.18
C HIS A 8 38.43 55.64 11.06
N HIS A 9 39.57 55.50 11.70
CA HIS A 9 40.28 56.65 12.25
C HIS A 9 41.35 57.09 11.24
N ASP A 10 41.12 58.28 10.73
CA ASP A 10 42.09 59.09 10.01
C ASP A 10 43.23 59.43 11.00
N PHE A 11 44.36 58.71 10.95
CA PHE A 11 45.56 59.02 11.71
C PHE A 11 46.47 59.76 10.76
N GLY A 12 46.62 61.06 11.05
CA GLY A 12 47.63 61.90 10.48
C GLY A 12 49.04 61.30 10.60
N ASP A 13 49.93 61.69 9.69
CA ASP A 13 51.33 61.30 9.44
C ASP A 13 52.08 60.86 10.73
N LEU A 14 51.92 59.60 11.10
CA LEU A 14 52.84 58.85 11.95
C LEU A 14 53.87 58.26 11.03
N ASP A 15 55.12 58.49 11.25
CA ASP A 15 56.30 57.91 10.63
C ASP A 15 56.20 56.39 10.71
N VAL A 16 55.50 55.75 9.72
CA VAL A 16 55.27 54.30 9.69
C VAL A 16 56.63 53.66 9.35
N ALA A 17 57.18 52.96 10.36
CA ALA A 17 58.43 52.23 10.20
C ALA A 17 58.37 51.34 8.97
N ASP A 18 59.48 51.19 8.22
CA ASP A 18 59.56 50.21 7.09
C ASP A 18 59.43 48.79 7.64
N LEU A 19 58.76 47.90 6.84
CA LEU A 19 58.59 46.49 7.17
C LEU A 19 59.89 45.80 7.57
N GLU A 20 60.99 46.10 6.87
CA GLU A 20 62.30 45.52 7.18
C GLU A 20 62.85 45.95 8.56
N SER A 21 62.43 47.09 9.05
CA SER A 21 62.88 47.58 10.34
C SER A 21 62.28 46.87 11.55
N VAL A 22 61.14 46.16 11.36
CA VAL A 22 60.50 45.34 12.39
C VAL A 22 60.84 43.85 12.27
N ILE A 23 61.53 43.42 11.20
CA ILE A 23 61.96 42.02 11.02
C ILE A 23 63.37 41.84 11.63
N ALA A 24 63.41 41.01 12.65
CA ALA A 24 64.65 40.74 13.41
C ALA A 24 65.14 39.26 13.29
N THR A 25 64.77 38.55 12.26
CA THR A 25 65.07 37.13 12.10
C THR A 25 66.55 36.78 12.18
N SER A 26 67.45 37.66 11.72
CA SER A 26 68.92 37.48 11.84
C SER A 26 69.43 37.44 13.29
N GLU A 27 68.71 38.00 14.23
CA GLU A 27 69.04 38.00 15.66
C GLU A 27 68.95 36.55 16.22
N LEU A 28 68.06 35.65 15.73
CA LEU A 28 67.93 34.27 16.20
C LEU A 28 69.25 33.51 16.16
N SER A 29 70.08 33.74 15.15
CA SER A 29 71.39 33.08 14.99
C SER A 29 72.55 33.80 15.72
N ARG A 30 72.33 35.07 16.11
CA ARG A 30 73.36 35.89 16.80
C ARG A 30 73.27 35.76 18.31
N ARG A 31 72.07 35.37 18.82
CA ARG A 31 71.85 35.28 20.28
C ARG A 31 72.46 33.97 20.83
N PRO A 32 72.86 33.96 22.12
CA PRO A 32 73.20 32.73 22.81
C PRO A 32 71.99 31.78 22.79
N THR A 33 72.17 30.58 22.20
CA THR A 33 71.13 29.61 22.14
C THR A 33 71.06 28.83 23.45
N ARG A 34 69.87 28.66 24.00
CA ARG A 34 69.66 27.79 25.17
C ARG A 34 69.92 26.35 24.83
N PRO A 35 70.39 25.49 25.76
CA PRO A 35 70.55 24.08 25.51
C PRO A 35 69.21 23.43 25.26
N PRO A 36 69.14 22.49 24.29
CA PRO A 36 67.91 21.76 23.99
C PRO A 36 67.41 20.95 25.21
N ASP A 37 66.11 21.01 25.50
CA ASP A 37 65.43 20.17 26.49
C ASP A 37 64.65 19.05 25.77
N HIS A 38 65.41 18.08 25.20
CA HIS A 38 64.82 16.98 24.50
C HIS A 38 63.86 16.13 25.36
N ALA A 39 64.08 16.06 26.69
CA ALA A 39 63.20 15.29 27.58
C ALA A 39 61.80 15.92 27.69
N SER A 40 61.71 17.24 27.86
CA SER A 40 60.44 17.94 27.87
C SER A 40 59.77 17.98 26.51
N GLU A 41 60.57 18.19 25.45
CA GLU A 41 60.06 18.13 24.07
C GLU A 41 59.45 16.74 23.72
N ASN A 42 60.14 15.68 24.03
CA ASN A 42 59.63 14.33 23.78
C ASN A 42 58.34 14.03 24.58
N ARG A 43 58.28 14.42 25.86
CA ARG A 43 57.05 14.27 26.65
C ARG A 43 55.89 15.05 26.03
N ALA A 44 56.12 16.26 25.60
CA ALA A 44 55.12 17.11 24.98
C ALA A 44 54.65 16.54 23.63
N LEU A 45 55.56 16.04 22.81
CA LEU A 45 55.21 15.41 21.52
C LEU A 45 54.41 14.12 21.72
N VAL A 46 54.73 13.30 22.73
CA VAL A 46 53.91 12.10 23.07
C VAL A 46 52.52 12.51 23.50
N ALA A 47 52.40 13.52 24.39
CA ALA A 47 51.11 14.05 24.83
C ALA A 47 50.29 14.61 23.66
N LEU A 48 50.91 15.28 22.68
CA LEU A 48 50.25 15.76 21.48
C LEU A 48 49.74 14.61 20.59
N VAL A 49 50.50 13.52 20.45
CA VAL A 49 50.07 12.33 19.72
C VAL A 49 48.86 11.69 20.42
N GLU A 50 48.90 11.57 21.74
CA GLU A 50 47.76 11.08 22.54
C GLU A 50 46.55 12.01 22.41
N ALA A 51 46.71 13.32 22.48
CA ALA A 51 45.64 14.31 22.31
C ALA A 51 45.03 14.27 20.88
N MET A 52 45.85 14.03 19.86
CA MET A 52 45.32 13.83 18.49
C MET A 52 44.33 12.67 18.37
N THR A 53 44.48 11.67 19.22
CA THR A 53 43.57 10.48 19.22
C THR A 53 42.40 10.65 20.20
N ALA A 54 42.63 11.27 21.37
CA ALA A 54 41.62 11.39 22.43
C ALA A 54 40.70 12.60 22.26
N SER A 55 41.19 13.73 21.73
CA SER A 55 40.43 14.98 21.58
C SER A 55 40.80 15.71 20.28
N PRO A 56 40.41 15.19 19.10
CA PRO A 56 40.81 15.76 17.81
C PRO A 56 40.31 17.20 17.59
N ASP A 57 39.23 17.59 18.21
CA ASP A 57 38.67 18.95 18.10
C ASP A 57 39.48 20.00 18.86
N ASP A 58 40.12 19.61 19.96
CA ASP A 58 40.89 20.49 20.82
C ASP A 58 42.41 20.47 20.51
N ILE A 59 42.85 19.66 19.55
CA ILE A 59 44.28 19.44 19.25
C ILE A 59 45.05 20.74 18.98
N LEU A 60 44.45 21.72 18.30
CA LEU A 60 45.06 22.98 18.00
C LEU A 60 45.31 23.79 19.29
N GLN A 61 44.42 23.70 20.27
CA GLN A 61 44.56 24.35 21.56
C GLN A 61 45.69 23.71 22.39
N TYR A 62 45.74 22.36 22.45
CA TYR A 62 46.84 21.62 23.09
C TYR A 62 48.20 21.96 22.46
N LEU A 63 48.24 22.08 21.12
CA LEU A 63 49.47 22.44 20.40
C LEU A 63 49.96 23.85 20.77
N VAL A 64 49.04 24.78 20.88
CA VAL A 64 49.37 26.18 21.28
C VAL A 64 49.84 26.26 22.72
N GLU A 65 49.21 25.52 23.63
CA GLU A 65 49.65 25.43 25.04
C GLU A 65 51.04 24.78 25.13
N THR A 66 51.30 23.74 24.34
CA THR A 66 52.62 23.13 24.21
C THR A 66 53.66 24.10 23.69
N ALA A 67 53.34 24.91 22.68
CA ALA A 67 54.24 25.95 22.15
C ALA A 67 54.54 27.02 23.21
N LEU A 68 53.52 27.44 23.95
CA LEU A 68 53.65 28.38 25.06
C LEU A 68 54.70 27.90 26.10
N ASP A 69 54.53 26.63 26.54
CA ASP A 69 55.36 26.05 27.60
C ASP A 69 56.79 25.78 27.11
N LEU A 70 56.97 25.09 25.95
CA LEU A 70 58.28 24.74 25.44
C LEU A 70 59.11 25.95 25.06
N CYS A 71 58.49 27.01 24.54
CA CYS A 71 59.14 28.25 24.23
C CYS A 71 59.21 29.22 25.40
N ARG A 72 58.60 28.89 26.57
CA ARG A 72 58.47 29.79 27.71
C ARG A 72 57.96 31.17 27.30
N ALA A 73 57.01 31.17 26.36
CA ALA A 73 56.47 32.40 25.78
C ALA A 73 55.38 33.00 26.67
N HIS A 74 55.04 34.24 26.48
CA HIS A 74 53.96 34.89 27.21
C HIS A 74 52.59 34.66 26.55
N SER A 75 52.58 34.50 25.23
CA SER A 75 51.40 34.10 24.46
C SER A 75 51.82 33.20 23.30
N ALA A 76 50.91 32.33 22.90
CA ALA A 76 51.05 31.49 21.72
C ALA A 76 49.72 31.34 21.00
N GLY A 77 49.75 31.07 19.71
CA GLY A 77 48.52 30.82 18.96
C GLY A 77 48.76 30.28 17.55
N ILE A 78 47.65 29.94 16.93
CA ILE A 78 47.59 29.54 15.55
C ILE A 78 46.70 30.51 14.78
N SER A 79 47.20 30.96 13.62
CA SER A 79 46.41 31.71 12.65
C SER A 79 46.13 30.82 11.45
N LEU A 80 44.86 30.54 11.18
CA LEU A 80 44.41 29.79 9.99
C LEU A 80 43.83 30.73 8.95
N LEU A 81 44.19 30.52 7.70
CA LEU A 81 43.67 31.27 6.57
C LEU A 81 42.24 30.81 6.27
N ASP A 82 41.29 31.72 6.15
CA ASP A 82 39.90 31.42 5.77
C ASP A 82 39.78 30.85 4.36
N GLY A 83 38.63 30.27 4.03
CA GLY A 83 38.39 29.63 2.72
C GLY A 83 38.50 30.58 1.52
N ASP A 84 38.19 31.87 1.68
CA ASP A 84 38.41 32.95 0.70
C ASP A 84 39.87 33.43 0.61
N ARG A 85 40.69 33.02 1.56
CA ARG A 85 42.13 33.39 1.69
C ARG A 85 42.38 34.89 1.91
N GLU A 86 41.38 35.62 2.35
CA GLU A 86 41.49 37.07 2.60
C GLU A 86 41.77 37.44 4.07
N ARG A 87 41.41 36.54 5.00
CA ARG A 87 41.54 36.78 6.43
C ARG A 87 42.17 35.59 7.16
N PHE A 88 42.83 35.89 8.29
CA PHE A 88 43.21 34.87 9.26
C PHE A 88 42.18 34.84 10.40
N ARG A 89 41.93 33.65 10.93
CA ARG A 89 41.23 33.41 12.19
C ARG A 89 42.17 32.76 13.18
N TRP A 90 41.97 33.02 14.44
CA TRP A 90 42.76 32.48 15.56
C TRP A 90 41.94 31.42 16.30
N PRO A 91 41.89 30.14 15.84
CA PRO A 91 41.10 29.08 16.44
C PRO A 91 41.67 28.54 17.74
N ALA A 92 42.94 28.87 18.06
CA ALA A 92 43.61 28.49 19.29
C ALA A 92 44.57 29.57 19.71
N VAL A 93 44.46 30.00 20.97
CA VAL A 93 45.31 31.03 21.58
C VAL A 93 45.49 30.69 23.05
N ALA A 94 46.74 30.80 23.56
CA ALA A 94 47.08 30.56 24.95
C ALA A 94 47.93 31.69 25.53
N GLY A 95 48.06 31.70 26.84
CA GLY A 95 48.80 32.72 27.59
C GLY A 95 48.04 34.04 27.73
N GLN A 96 48.74 35.16 27.75
CA GLN A 96 48.13 36.48 28.02
C GLN A 96 47.18 36.94 26.92
N TRP A 97 47.33 36.41 25.70
CA TRP A 97 46.43 36.68 24.58
C TRP A 97 45.23 35.69 24.47
N ALA A 98 45.05 34.79 25.43
CA ALA A 98 43.89 33.90 25.44
C ALA A 98 42.53 34.61 25.26
N PRO A 99 42.30 35.85 25.77
CA PRO A 99 41.05 36.59 25.55
C PRO A 99 40.77 36.94 24.08
N TYR A 100 41.76 36.84 23.19
CA TYR A 100 41.60 37.09 21.74
C TYR A 100 41.28 35.82 20.94
N LEU A 101 40.96 34.71 21.60
CA LEU A 101 40.49 33.48 20.93
C LEU A 101 39.31 33.79 20.00
N GLY A 102 39.32 33.29 18.80
CA GLY A 102 38.31 33.56 17.77
C GLY A 102 38.50 34.88 17.02
N GLY A 103 39.49 35.70 17.42
CA GLY A 103 39.89 36.89 16.69
C GLY A 103 40.57 36.59 15.35
N GLY A 104 41.11 37.61 14.73
CA GLY A 104 41.81 37.47 13.45
C GLY A 104 42.22 38.80 12.84
N ASN A 105 42.90 38.73 11.70
CA ASN A 105 43.36 39.90 10.97
C ASN A 105 43.27 39.67 9.44
N ARG A 106 43.41 40.75 8.69
CA ARG A 106 43.48 40.68 7.23
C ARG A 106 44.74 39.97 6.76
N ARG A 107 44.63 39.22 5.65
CA ARG A 107 45.74 38.48 5.05
C ARG A 107 46.85 39.41 4.52
N ASP A 108 46.44 40.51 3.93
CA ASP A 108 47.32 41.48 3.26
C ASP A 108 48.03 42.46 4.21
N PHE A 109 47.62 42.54 5.48
CA PHE A 109 48.19 43.44 6.43
C PHE A 109 48.36 42.79 7.80
N GLY A 110 49.48 42.12 8.03
CA GLY A 110 49.79 41.50 9.31
C GLY A 110 51.05 40.62 9.28
N PRO A 111 51.65 40.31 10.42
CA PRO A 111 52.82 39.45 10.51
C PRO A 111 52.63 38.09 9.90
N CYS A 112 51.42 37.47 10.10
CA CYS A 112 51.11 36.16 9.53
C CYS A 112 51.12 36.18 8.00
N GLY A 113 50.57 37.21 7.39
CA GLY A 113 50.58 37.38 5.95
C GLY A 113 51.97 37.52 5.39
N THR A 114 52.80 38.34 6.03
CA THR A 114 54.22 38.56 5.68
C THR A 114 55.01 37.23 5.73
N VAL A 115 54.78 36.39 6.75
CA VAL A 115 55.41 35.09 6.90
C VAL A 115 55.02 34.16 5.73
N LEU A 116 53.74 34.13 5.32
CA LEU A 116 53.30 33.33 4.19
C LEU A 116 53.85 33.85 2.84
N ASP A 117 53.92 35.16 2.65
CA ASP A 117 54.43 35.79 1.41
C ASP A 117 55.94 35.54 1.23
N ARG A 118 56.69 35.58 2.32
CA ARG A 118 58.11 35.25 2.30
C ARG A 118 58.41 33.75 2.37
N ASN A 119 57.40 32.97 2.63
CA ASN A 119 57.51 31.52 2.71
C ASN A 119 58.63 31.04 3.69
N THR A 120 58.82 31.74 4.81
CA THR A 120 59.84 31.45 5.79
C THR A 120 59.44 31.88 7.19
N ALA A 121 60.05 31.29 8.21
CA ALA A 121 59.90 31.71 9.58
C ALA A 121 60.45 33.13 9.76
N LEU A 122 59.75 33.98 10.49
CA LEU A 122 60.16 35.36 10.79
C LEU A 122 60.05 35.65 12.28
N LEU A 123 61.09 36.35 12.79
CA LEU A 123 61.04 37.03 14.10
C LEU A 123 60.74 38.50 13.86
N PHE A 124 59.69 38.99 14.47
CA PHE A 124 59.37 40.44 14.50
C PHE A 124 59.78 41.03 15.86
N SER A 125 60.28 42.23 15.86
CA SER A 125 60.53 43.03 17.04
C SER A 125 59.69 44.29 16.94
N HIS A 126 58.88 44.57 17.97
CA HIS A 126 57.97 45.70 18.02
C HIS A 126 57.11 45.84 16.74
N PRO A 127 56.36 44.74 16.36
CA PRO A 127 55.64 44.69 15.11
C PRO A 127 54.53 45.73 14.95
N GLU A 128 54.08 46.33 16.08
CA GLU A 128 53.09 47.41 16.12
C GLU A 128 53.57 48.69 15.45
N ARG A 129 54.89 48.83 15.28
CA ARG A 129 55.46 49.99 14.56
C ARG A 129 55.15 50.02 13.09
N TYR A 130 54.97 48.87 12.53
CA TYR A 130 54.56 48.71 11.13
C TYR A 130 53.08 48.27 11.01
N PHE A 131 52.67 47.25 11.75
CA PHE A 131 51.30 46.70 11.74
C PHE A 131 50.46 47.48 12.80
N THR A 132 49.98 48.62 12.42
CA THR A 132 49.33 49.60 13.35
C THR A 132 48.10 49.06 14.08
N TYR A 133 47.39 48.02 13.53
CA TYR A 133 46.27 47.38 14.23
C TYR A 133 46.70 46.69 15.55
N LEU A 134 47.99 46.37 15.71
CA LEU A 134 48.54 45.79 16.95
C LEU A 134 48.67 46.79 18.08
N THR A 135 48.65 48.09 17.82
CA THR A 135 48.71 49.12 18.86
C THR A 135 47.54 49.05 19.84
N GLY A 136 46.39 48.55 19.40
CA GLY A 136 45.18 48.35 20.24
C GLY A 136 45.16 47.03 21.03
N VAL A 137 46.15 46.16 20.83
CA VAL A 137 46.18 44.82 21.46
C VAL A 137 47.00 44.89 22.74
N GLN A 138 46.46 44.40 23.84
CA GLN A 138 47.14 44.37 25.12
C GLN A 138 47.28 42.95 25.66
N PRO A 139 48.42 42.56 26.22
CA PRO A 139 49.67 43.37 26.30
C PRO A 139 50.32 43.48 24.89
N SER A 140 51.14 44.57 24.74
CA SER A 140 51.90 44.86 23.51
C SER A 140 52.91 43.77 23.21
N VAL A 141 53.33 43.66 21.96
CA VAL A 141 54.30 42.64 21.51
C VAL A 141 55.70 43.23 21.50
N GLU A 142 56.58 42.70 22.34
CA GLU A 142 58.04 43.01 22.30
C GLU A 142 58.69 42.20 21.16
N GLU A 143 58.49 40.92 21.14
CA GLU A 143 58.92 40.03 20.06
C GLU A 143 57.83 38.98 19.69
N GLY A 144 57.74 38.62 18.39
CA GLY A 144 56.90 37.56 17.89
C GLY A 144 57.63 36.67 16.90
N LEU A 145 57.71 35.35 17.20
CA LEU A 145 58.27 34.36 16.33
C LEU A 145 57.14 33.58 15.66
N LEU A 146 57.04 33.69 14.33
CA LEU A 146 55.98 33.09 13.55
C LEU A 146 56.54 32.11 12.54
N ILE A 147 55.96 30.91 12.44
CA ILE A 147 56.35 29.83 11.54
C ILE A 147 55.19 29.49 10.62
N PRO A 148 55.38 29.50 9.30
CA PRO A 148 54.34 29.03 8.37
C PRO A 148 54.22 27.52 8.41
N PHE A 149 53.03 26.99 8.21
CA PHE A 149 52.82 25.55 8.00
C PHE A 149 51.98 25.28 6.77
N TYR A 150 52.19 24.07 6.18
CA TYR A 150 51.70 23.73 4.85
C TYR A 150 50.98 22.40 4.88
N VAL A 151 49.90 22.29 4.11
CA VAL A 151 49.19 21.04 3.86
C VAL A 151 49.12 20.84 2.33
N GLY A 152 49.63 19.70 1.85
CA GLY A 152 49.66 19.42 0.40
C GLY A 152 50.46 20.47 -0.40
N GLY A 153 51.49 21.07 0.17
CA GLY A 153 52.33 22.10 -0.44
C GLY A 153 51.72 23.52 -0.46
N GLN A 154 50.52 23.68 0.08
CA GLN A 154 49.88 25.00 0.22
C GLN A 154 50.00 25.50 1.66
N ALA A 155 50.37 26.79 1.80
CA ALA A 155 50.37 27.45 3.09
C ALA A 155 48.93 27.62 3.60
N VAL A 156 48.64 27.10 4.81
CA VAL A 156 47.29 27.11 5.42
C VAL A 156 47.24 28.03 6.66
N GLY A 157 48.36 28.38 7.20
CA GLY A 157 48.41 29.26 8.38
C GLY A 157 49.79 29.40 8.95
N THR A 158 49.85 30.02 10.13
CA THR A 158 51.05 30.21 10.92
C THR A 158 50.83 29.76 12.38
N ILE A 159 51.84 29.17 13.00
CA ILE A 159 51.92 29.01 14.44
C ILE A 159 52.86 30.09 14.97
N TRP A 160 52.52 30.69 16.07
CA TRP A 160 53.28 31.80 16.60
C TRP A 160 53.39 31.79 18.12
N VAL A 161 54.50 32.39 18.64
CA VAL A 161 54.74 32.67 20.04
C VAL A 161 55.13 34.13 20.18
N MET A 162 54.67 34.77 21.30
CA MET A 162 54.87 36.19 21.56
C MET A 162 55.53 36.38 22.93
N ALA A 163 56.47 37.32 22.99
CA ALA A 163 56.99 37.91 24.21
C ALA A 163 56.40 39.33 24.38
N HIS A 164 55.98 39.67 25.58
CA HIS A 164 55.33 40.95 25.86
C HIS A 164 56.21 41.93 26.61
N ASP A 165 57.40 41.46 27.00
CA ASP A 165 58.43 42.30 27.68
C ASP A 165 59.84 41.77 27.36
N GLN A 166 60.88 42.51 27.83
CA GLN A 166 62.26 42.16 27.54
C GLN A 166 62.85 41.02 28.36
N SER A 167 62.07 40.45 29.31
CA SER A 167 62.47 39.24 30.05
C SER A 167 62.58 38.02 29.22
N ARG A 168 61.89 38.01 28.11
CA ARG A 168 61.88 36.88 27.14
C ARG A 168 62.28 37.35 25.74
N ARG A 169 63.35 36.71 25.19
CA ARG A 169 63.84 36.91 23.83
C ARG A 169 63.97 35.54 23.17
N PHE A 170 63.48 35.39 21.94
CA PHE A 170 63.53 34.13 21.21
C PHE A 170 64.94 33.92 20.62
N ASP A 171 65.32 32.63 20.55
CA ASP A 171 66.66 32.19 20.08
C ASP A 171 66.51 31.08 18.99
N ALA A 172 67.64 30.53 18.54
CA ALA A 172 67.65 29.48 17.52
C ALA A 172 67.00 28.16 17.98
N GLU A 173 66.97 27.88 19.29
CA GLU A 173 66.25 26.68 19.81
C GLU A 173 64.76 26.87 19.78
N ASP A 174 64.25 28.05 20.03
CA ASP A 174 62.82 28.37 19.87
C ASP A 174 62.37 28.21 18.41
N LEU A 175 63.18 28.65 17.45
CA LEU A 175 62.92 28.43 16.03
C LEU A 175 62.87 26.94 15.70
N ARG A 176 63.78 26.13 16.22
CA ARG A 176 63.80 24.68 16.00
C ARG A 176 62.55 24.00 16.56
N VAL A 177 62.21 24.29 17.82
CA VAL A 177 61.02 23.74 18.49
C VAL A 177 59.74 24.15 17.76
N MET A 178 59.61 25.44 17.43
CA MET A 178 58.46 25.93 16.72
C MET A 178 58.32 25.36 15.31
N THR A 179 59.42 25.08 14.62
CA THR A 179 59.40 24.40 13.32
C THR A 179 58.87 22.96 13.43
N ASN A 180 59.28 22.23 14.47
CA ASN A 180 58.72 20.90 14.76
C ASN A 180 57.21 20.97 15.05
N LEU A 181 56.76 21.92 15.88
CA LEU A 181 55.37 22.12 16.19
C LEU A 181 54.55 22.59 14.98
N ALA A 182 55.12 23.35 14.03
CA ALA A 182 54.48 23.69 12.77
C ALA A 182 54.18 22.47 11.88
N HIS A 183 55.03 21.45 11.89
CA HIS A 183 54.75 20.18 11.24
C HIS A 183 53.58 19.43 11.89
N PHE A 184 53.50 19.46 13.23
CA PHE A 184 52.32 18.93 13.95
C PHE A 184 51.05 19.70 13.65
N ALA A 185 51.11 21.05 13.59
CA ALA A 185 50.01 21.90 13.24
C ALA A 185 49.44 21.53 11.85
N ALA A 186 50.36 21.30 10.89
CA ALA A 186 49.99 20.85 9.54
C ALA A 186 49.27 19.50 9.54
N ALA A 187 49.79 18.53 10.27
CA ALA A 187 49.21 17.20 10.39
C ALA A 187 47.82 17.22 11.05
N ALA A 188 47.70 17.94 12.18
CA ALA A 188 46.45 18.11 12.93
C ALA A 188 45.37 18.80 12.06
N TYR A 189 45.73 19.88 11.40
CA TYR A 189 44.83 20.60 10.51
C TYR A 189 44.37 19.73 9.34
N ALA A 190 45.27 18.99 8.69
CA ALA A 190 44.94 18.10 7.60
C ALA A 190 43.98 16.96 8.04
N ALA A 191 44.20 16.40 9.24
CA ALA A 191 43.30 15.37 9.79
C ALA A 191 41.90 15.92 10.05
N ARG A 192 41.82 17.08 10.72
CA ARG A 192 40.53 17.74 10.99
C ARG A 192 39.77 18.12 9.73
N THR A 193 40.46 18.69 8.74
CA THR A 193 39.84 19.07 7.46
C THR A 193 39.27 17.87 6.74
N ARG A 194 39.97 16.73 6.74
CA ARG A 194 39.48 15.50 6.15
C ARG A 194 38.23 14.95 6.85
N GLN A 195 38.18 15.01 8.19
CA GLN A 195 37.00 14.58 8.95
C GLN A 195 35.78 15.45 8.64
N VAL A 196 35.96 16.78 8.57
CA VAL A 196 34.86 17.71 8.22
C VAL A 196 34.39 17.44 6.79
N ALA A 197 35.32 17.26 5.84
CA ALA A 197 35.00 17.05 4.44
C ALA A 197 34.21 15.73 4.21
N VAL A 198 34.62 14.62 4.82
CA VAL A 198 33.89 13.36 4.66
C VAL A 198 32.49 13.42 5.24
N ARG A 199 32.30 14.06 6.41
CA ARG A 199 30.97 14.26 6.99
C ARG A 199 30.09 15.13 6.09
N ALA A 200 30.64 16.22 5.54
CA ALA A 200 29.91 17.11 4.63
C ALA A 200 29.48 16.39 3.35
N ASP A 201 30.39 15.66 2.71
CA ASP A 201 30.12 14.91 1.48
C ASP A 201 29.08 13.81 1.71
N VAL A 202 29.15 13.08 2.82
CA VAL A 202 28.14 12.05 3.18
C VAL A 202 26.78 12.66 3.42
N ASN A 203 26.72 13.78 4.17
CA ASN A 203 25.46 14.49 4.40
C ASN A 203 24.86 15.02 3.08
N ALA A 204 25.68 15.62 2.22
CA ALA A 204 25.27 16.10 0.92
C ALA A 204 24.73 14.95 0.03
N ALA A 205 25.43 13.83 -0.03
CA ALA A 205 25.02 12.65 -0.77
C ALA A 205 23.65 12.11 -0.31
N LEU A 206 23.42 12.05 1.00
CA LEU A 206 22.15 11.57 1.56
C LEU A 206 20.98 12.55 1.36
N ALA A 207 21.27 13.84 1.14
CA ALA A 207 20.26 14.87 0.89
C ALA A 207 19.81 14.97 -0.57
N THR A 208 20.51 14.36 -1.53
CA THR A 208 20.14 14.38 -2.97
C THR A 208 18.78 13.70 -3.21
N GLU A 209 18.19 13.93 -4.39
CA GLU A 209 16.97 13.22 -4.84
C GLU A 209 17.25 11.89 -5.54
N GLU A 210 18.49 11.45 -5.59
CA GLU A 210 18.91 10.21 -6.22
C GLU A 210 18.30 8.95 -5.56
N SER A 211 18.41 7.83 -6.28
CA SER A 211 18.07 6.53 -5.71
C SER A 211 18.93 6.19 -4.49
N LEU A 212 18.43 5.36 -3.58
CA LEU A 212 19.22 4.91 -2.42
C LEU A 212 20.60 4.37 -2.83
N ARG A 213 20.68 3.64 -3.95
CA ARG A 213 21.95 3.10 -4.48
C ARG A 213 22.89 4.23 -4.89
N GLY A 214 22.42 5.29 -5.56
CA GLY A 214 23.24 6.46 -5.93
C GLY A 214 23.76 7.18 -4.70
N LYS A 215 22.89 7.46 -3.73
CA LYS A 215 23.28 8.08 -2.45
C LYS A 215 24.38 7.31 -1.74
N LEU A 216 24.23 5.99 -1.60
CA LEU A 216 25.20 5.13 -0.94
C LEU A 216 26.50 5.02 -1.73
N GLN A 217 26.43 5.04 -3.07
CA GLN A 217 27.62 5.06 -3.93
C GLN A 217 28.44 6.32 -3.69
N SER A 218 27.81 7.50 -3.65
CA SER A 218 28.48 8.76 -3.32
C SER A 218 29.07 8.76 -1.90
N CYS A 219 28.39 8.11 -0.93
CA CYS A 219 28.96 7.91 0.41
C CYS A 219 30.23 7.06 0.39
N THR A 220 30.25 5.93 -0.35
CA THR A 220 31.45 5.09 -0.45
C THR A 220 32.61 5.79 -1.14
N GLU A 221 32.33 6.62 -2.16
CA GLU A 221 33.35 7.44 -2.84
C GLU A 221 33.93 8.51 -1.93
N ALA A 222 33.11 9.14 -1.08
CA ALA A 222 33.58 10.09 -0.06
C ALA A 222 34.54 9.43 0.94
N LEU A 223 34.23 8.19 1.39
CA LEU A 223 35.15 7.43 2.27
C LEU A 223 36.48 7.13 1.61
N VAL A 224 36.48 6.70 0.33
CA VAL A 224 37.70 6.47 -0.43
C VAL A 224 38.53 7.75 -0.58
N ARG A 225 37.87 8.88 -0.89
CA ARG A 225 38.52 10.16 -1.14
C ARG A 225 39.16 10.77 0.12
N HIS A 226 38.50 10.66 1.27
CA HIS A 226 38.89 11.40 2.46
C HIS A 226 39.52 10.56 3.58
N LEU A 227 39.26 9.23 3.63
CA LEU A 227 39.73 8.35 4.71
C LEU A 227 40.82 7.37 4.29
N ASP A 228 41.45 7.58 3.14
CA ASP A 228 42.46 6.66 2.58
C ASP A 228 41.95 5.21 2.46
N ALA A 229 40.63 5.01 2.33
CA ALA A 229 40.05 3.70 2.12
C ALA A 229 40.48 3.16 0.74
N ALA A 230 41.10 1.98 0.72
CA ALA A 230 41.43 1.31 -0.55
C ALA A 230 40.15 0.74 -1.20
N VAL A 231 39.24 0.26 -0.36
CA VAL A 231 37.89 -0.21 -0.75
C VAL A 231 36.91 0.19 0.32
N ALA A 232 35.76 0.75 -0.08
CA ALA A 232 34.61 1.00 0.79
C ALA A 232 33.36 0.37 0.19
N ARG A 233 32.54 -0.29 1.02
CA ARG A 233 31.33 -0.98 0.60
C ARG A 233 30.22 -0.79 1.59
N ILE A 234 28.96 -0.72 1.08
CA ILE A 234 27.77 -0.64 1.90
C ILE A 234 26.79 -1.70 1.44
N TRP A 235 26.38 -2.52 2.41
CA TRP A 235 25.29 -3.48 2.26
C TRP A 235 24.06 -2.98 3.00
N VAL A 236 22.89 -3.26 2.43
CA VAL A 236 21.59 -2.96 3.04
C VAL A 236 20.84 -4.28 3.27
N ILE A 237 20.21 -4.40 4.42
CA ILE A 237 19.42 -5.59 4.77
C ILE A 237 18.12 -5.60 3.96
N THR A 238 17.79 -6.75 3.36
CA THR A 238 16.54 -6.99 2.63
C THR A 238 15.32 -6.92 3.56
N GLN A 239 14.13 -6.73 2.99
CA GLN A 239 12.88 -6.58 3.76
C GLN A 239 12.56 -7.79 4.65
N ASP A 240 12.94 -9.01 4.22
CA ASP A 240 12.79 -10.25 5.00
C ASP A 240 13.80 -10.37 6.15
N LYS A 241 14.72 -9.40 6.28
CA LYS A 241 15.78 -9.31 7.30
C LYS A 241 16.76 -10.48 7.32
N ARG A 242 16.87 -11.23 6.23
CA ARG A 242 17.69 -12.44 6.14
C ARG A 242 19.00 -12.26 5.39
N VAL A 243 19.04 -11.32 4.46
CA VAL A 243 20.15 -11.14 3.53
C VAL A 243 20.60 -9.69 3.51
N LEU A 244 21.91 -9.48 3.45
CA LEU A 244 22.57 -8.22 3.15
C LEU A 244 22.83 -8.17 1.63
N GLU A 245 22.29 -7.19 0.94
CA GLU A 245 22.54 -6.93 -0.48
C GLU A 245 23.54 -5.78 -0.64
N LEU A 246 24.57 -5.97 -1.47
CA LEU A 246 25.54 -4.92 -1.77
C LEU A 246 24.90 -3.82 -2.60
N HIS A 247 24.79 -2.64 -2.02
CA HIS A 247 24.22 -1.45 -2.65
C HIS A 247 25.28 -0.52 -3.25
N ALA A 248 26.44 -0.41 -2.62
CA ALA A 248 27.49 0.50 -3.07
C ALA A 248 28.88 -0.09 -2.86
N SER A 249 29.81 0.22 -3.77
CA SER A 249 31.22 -0.18 -3.71
C SER A 249 32.09 0.87 -4.42
N ALA A 250 33.13 1.36 -3.75
CA ALA A 250 34.08 2.29 -4.32
C ALA A 250 35.52 1.87 -3.98
N GLY A 251 36.50 2.36 -4.77
CA GLY A 251 37.93 2.08 -4.61
C GLY A 251 38.43 0.99 -5.56
N VAL A 252 39.49 0.26 -5.14
CA VAL A 252 40.15 -0.77 -5.94
C VAL A 252 39.28 -2.01 -5.98
N ASP A 253 39.16 -2.67 -7.13
CA ASP A 253 38.52 -3.99 -7.28
C ASP A 253 37.01 -4.03 -7.03
N THR A 254 36.30 -3.02 -7.54
CA THR A 254 34.82 -2.93 -7.47
C THR A 254 34.11 -4.08 -8.22
N HIS A 255 34.81 -4.79 -9.13
CA HIS A 255 34.25 -5.86 -9.95
C HIS A 255 34.18 -7.23 -9.24
N ARG A 256 34.90 -7.46 -8.14
CA ARG A 256 34.80 -8.70 -7.34
C ARG A 256 33.58 -8.84 -6.47
N ALA A 257 32.56 -8.06 -6.70
CA ALA A 257 31.31 -8.08 -5.94
C ALA A 257 30.49 -9.38 -6.07
N GLY A 258 30.87 -10.32 -6.97
CA GLY A 258 30.07 -11.51 -7.25
C GLY A 258 29.77 -12.40 -6.03
N ALA A 259 30.79 -12.82 -5.29
CA ALA A 259 30.63 -13.71 -4.12
C ALA A 259 30.07 -13.03 -2.86
N HIS A 260 30.23 -11.70 -2.75
CA HIS A 260 29.79 -10.92 -1.59
C HIS A 260 28.59 -10.02 -1.89
N ARG A 261 27.93 -10.20 -3.05
CA ARG A 261 26.77 -9.41 -3.42
C ARG A 261 25.57 -9.65 -2.50
N HIS A 262 25.39 -10.90 -2.08
CA HIS A 262 24.31 -11.30 -1.18
C HIS A 262 24.94 -12.10 -0.03
N VAL A 263 24.91 -11.55 1.18
CA VAL A 263 25.49 -12.17 2.37
C VAL A 263 24.36 -12.45 3.36
N PRO A 264 24.10 -13.72 3.73
CA PRO A 264 23.11 -14.01 4.76
C PRO A 264 23.53 -13.39 6.11
N VAL A 265 22.56 -12.84 6.84
CA VAL A 265 22.78 -12.30 8.18
C VAL A 265 23.26 -13.40 9.11
N GLY A 266 24.32 -13.14 9.88
CA GLY A 266 24.99 -14.14 10.73
C GLY A 266 26.06 -14.97 10.01
N HIS A 267 26.20 -14.87 8.69
CA HIS A 267 27.19 -15.60 7.91
C HIS A 267 28.28 -14.66 7.38
N LEU A 268 29.46 -15.21 7.14
CA LEU A 268 30.64 -14.44 6.81
C LEU A 268 30.90 -13.31 7.83
N HIS A 269 31.99 -12.58 7.73
CA HIS A 269 32.29 -11.50 8.66
C HIS A 269 31.29 -10.34 8.58
N ILE A 270 30.87 -9.95 7.38
CA ILE A 270 29.88 -8.88 7.16
C ILE A 270 28.51 -9.24 7.76
N GLY A 271 28.05 -10.49 7.53
CA GLY A 271 26.77 -10.95 8.09
C GLY A 271 26.78 -11.04 9.62
N ARG A 272 27.94 -11.38 10.22
CA ARG A 272 28.12 -11.39 11.69
C ARG A 272 28.06 -9.97 12.26
N ILE A 273 28.70 -8.99 11.64
CA ILE A 273 28.60 -7.58 12.08
C ILE A 273 27.14 -7.13 12.15
N ALA A 274 26.31 -7.48 11.15
CA ALA A 274 24.88 -7.17 11.17
C ALA A 274 24.12 -7.92 12.27
N HIS A 275 24.44 -9.20 12.51
CA HIS A 275 23.79 -10.03 13.50
C HIS A 275 24.12 -9.58 14.93
N ASP A 276 25.43 -9.44 15.22
CA ASP A 276 25.96 -9.11 16.55
C ASP A 276 25.76 -7.64 16.88
N ARG A 277 25.53 -6.80 15.87
CA ARG A 277 25.33 -5.33 15.99
C ARG A 277 26.52 -4.64 16.66
N THR A 278 27.70 -5.19 16.48
CA THR A 278 28.94 -4.67 17.04
C THR A 278 29.92 -4.35 15.92
N PRO A 279 30.66 -3.25 15.99
CA PRO A 279 31.68 -2.95 15.02
C PRO A 279 32.82 -3.96 15.10
N HIS A 280 33.47 -4.21 13.97
CA HIS A 280 34.68 -4.99 13.89
C HIS A 280 35.79 -4.16 13.25
N VAL A 281 36.82 -3.84 14.00
CA VAL A 281 37.97 -3.07 13.54
C VAL A 281 39.25 -3.86 13.86
N THR A 282 40.15 -3.99 12.87
CA THR A 282 41.46 -4.63 13.02
C THR A 282 42.48 -3.92 12.16
N ASN A 283 43.73 -3.81 12.67
CA ASN A 283 44.89 -3.36 11.93
C ASN A 283 45.82 -4.55 11.52
N GLU A 284 45.34 -5.79 11.70
CA GLU A 284 46.07 -7.03 11.40
C GLU A 284 45.21 -7.95 10.54
N VAL A 285 44.83 -7.50 9.34
CA VAL A 285 43.92 -8.22 8.43
C VAL A 285 44.42 -9.64 8.12
N ALA A 286 45.72 -9.82 7.98
CA ALA A 286 46.34 -11.11 7.67
C ALA A 286 46.16 -12.17 8.78
N ASN A 287 46.05 -11.74 10.04
CA ASN A 287 45.99 -12.61 11.21
C ASN A 287 44.60 -12.63 11.88
N ASP A 288 43.58 -11.93 11.33
CA ASP A 288 42.28 -11.88 11.93
C ASP A 288 41.40 -13.07 11.52
N PRO A 289 41.10 -14.00 12.42
CA PRO A 289 40.36 -15.23 12.09
C PRO A 289 38.88 -14.97 11.77
N ARG A 290 38.38 -13.76 11.99
CA ARG A 290 37.01 -13.38 11.69
C ARG A 290 36.79 -13.00 10.23
N LEU A 291 37.86 -12.65 9.50
CA LEU A 291 37.80 -12.31 8.08
C LEU A 291 37.74 -13.61 7.23
N SER A 292 36.74 -13.68 6.35
CA SER A 292 36.37 -14.93 5.66
C SER A 292 37.21 -15.25 4.41
N ASP A 293 38.04 -14.31 3.95
CA ASP A 293 38.90 -14.46 2.79
C ASP A 293 40.32 -13.94 3.15
N PRO A 294 41.09 -14.76 3.88
CA PRO A 294 42.35 -14.32 4.41
C PRO A 294 43.43 -14.09 3.32
N ASP A 295 43.28 -14.65 2.13
CA ASP A 295 44.30 -14.57 1.10
C ASP A 295 44.17 -13.35 0.20
N TRP A 296 42.93 -12.88 -0.07
CA TRP A 296 42.70 -11.75 -0.97
C TRP A 296 43.18 -10.42 -0.38
N ALA A 297 42.84 -10.13 0.85
CA ALA A 297 43.09 -8.83 1.43
C ALA A 297 44.60 -8.56 1.60
N PRO A 298 45.40 -9.47 2.14
CA PRO A 298 46.87 -9.35 2.17
C PRO A 298 47.49 -9.29 0.78
N ALA A 299 47.05 -10.13 -0.17
CA ALA A 299 47.53 -10.11 -1.55
C ALA A 299 47.28 -8.78 -2.27
N ALA A 300 46.22 -8.05 -1.89
CA ALA A 300 45.90 -6.72 -2.37
C ALA A 300 46.57 -5.59 -1.56
N GLY A 301 47.47 -5.95 -0.60
CA GLY A 301 48.17 -5.02 0.27
C GLY A 301 47.31 -4.36 1.33
N MET A 302 46.20 -4.98 1.72
CA MET A 302 45.31 -4.47 2.78
C MET A 302 45.91 -4.83 4.16
N VAL A 303 46.04 -3.83 5.00
CA VAL A 303 46.62 -3.96 6.36
C VAL A 303 45.51 -3.90 7.40
N ALA A 304 44.48 -3.07 7.17
CA ALA A 304 43.45 -2.79 8.13
C ALA A 304 42.05 -2.96 7.54
N PHE A 305 41.10 -3.32 8.41
CA PHE A 305 39.67 -3.45 8.13
C PHE A 305 38.87 -2.74 9.19
N ALA A 306 37.79 -2.09 8.78
CA ALA A 306 36.75 -1.57 9.67
C ALA A 306 35.38 -1.88 9.10
N GLY A 307 34.53 -2.56 9.87
CA GLY A 307 33.15 -2.86 9.57
C GLY A 307 32.23 -2.35 10.67
N TYR A 308 31.22 -1.58 10.29
CA TYR A 308 30.25 -0.97 11.19
C TYR A 308 28.84 -1.40 10.85
N PRO A 309 28.03 -1.87 11.83
CA PRO A 309 26.62 -2.06 11.61
C PRO A 309 25.96 -0.69 11.44
N LEU A 310 25.08 -0.57 10.47
CA LEU A 310 24.20 0.59 10.29
C LEU A 310 23.00 0.39 11.20
N LEU A 311 22.95 1.09 12.34
CA LEU A 311 21.95 0.90 13.38
C LEU A 311 20.94 2.03 13.42
N VAL A 312 19.66 1.66 13.57
CA VAL A 312 18.58 2.58 13.91
C VAL A 312 17.89 2.06 15.17
N GLY A 313 18.12 2.73 16.28
CA GLY A 313 17.82 2.18 17.60
C GLY A 313 18.59 0.87 17.83
N SER A 314 17.87 -0.22 18.09
CA SER A 314 18.47 -1.55 18.27
C SER A 314 18.49 -2.41 17.01
N GLN A 315 18.01 -1.89 15.86
CA GLN A 315 17.86 -2.68 14.64
C GLN A 315 18.97 -2.36 13.63
N ALA A 316 19.63 -3.39 13.09
CA ALA A 316 20.55 -3.23 11.97
C ALA A 316 19.76 -3.08 10.66
N VAL A 317 20.09 -2.07 9.87
CA VAL A 317 19.53 -1.82 8.53
C VAL A 317 20.56 -2.10 7.43
N GLY A 318 21.82 -2.29 7.79
CA GLY A 318 22.90 -2.59 6.86
C GLY A 318 24.26 -2.73 7.54
N VAL A 319 25.31 -2.75 6.74
CA VAL A 319 26.71 -2.74 7.17
C VAL A 319 27.52 -1.83 6.25
N LEU A 320 28.32 -0.95 6.85
CA LEU A 320 29.39 -0.22 6.19
C LEU A 320 30.71 -0.93 6.46
N ALA A 321 31.51 -1.19 5.44
CA ALA A 321 32.84 -1.73 5.63
C ALA A 321 33.87 -1.08 4.71
N MET A 322 35.11 -0.94 5.22
CA MET A 322 36.25 -0.46 4.46
C MET A 322 37.52 -1.29 4.73
N PHE A 323 38.36 -1.38 3.71
CA PHE A 323 39.74 -1.84 3.83
C PHE A 323 40.71 -0.70 3.57
N SER A 324 41.81 -0.68 4.30
CA SER A 324 42.90 0.30 4.13
C SER A 324 44.26 -0.40 3.99
N ARG A 325 45.15 0.26 3.21
CA ARG A 325 46.58 -0.14 3.10
C ARG A 325 47.43 0.44 4.20
N LYS A 326 46.85 1.23 5.11
CA LYS A 326 47.49 1.81 6.28
C LYS A 326 46.69 1.42 7.51
N PRO A 327 47.32 1.38 8.69
CA PRO A 327 46.56 1.23 9.94
C PRO A 327 45.51 2.30 10.10
N ILE A 328 44.31 1.91 10.56
CA ILE A 328 43.19 2.79 10.86
C ILE A 328 43.45 3.44 12.24
N SER A 329 43.48 4.77 12.29
CA SER A 329 43.64 5.51 13.53
C SER A 329 42.34 5.52 14.33
N GLN A 330 42.44 5.78 15.65
CA GLN A 330 41.27 5.92 16.52
C GLN A 330 40.32 7.04 16.04
N ALA A 331 40.87 8.16 15.58
CA ALA A 331 40.10 9.26 15.00
C ALA A 331 39.30 8.86 13.76
N THR A 332 39.86 7.96 12.93
CA THR A 332 39.12 7.39 11.78
C THR A 332 38.01 6.44 12.25
N VAL A 333 38.25 5.64 13.29
CA VAL A 333 37.25 4.75 13.93
C VAL A 333 36.04 5.54 14.41
N GLU A 334 36.25 6.65 15.12
CA GLU A 334 35.18 7.53 15.62
C GLU A 334 34.42 8.22 14.48
N THR A 335 35.17 8.67 13.46
CA THR A 335 34.57 9.25 12.26
C THR A 335 33.67 8.24 11.54
N LEU A 336 34.10 6.99 11.38
CA LEU A 336 33.32 5.92 10.76
C LEU A 336 32.08 5.58 11.57
N SER A 337 32.15 5.56 12.90
CA SER A 337 30.99 5.36 13.77
C SER A 337 29.91 6.41 13.49
N THR A 338 30.30 7.69 13.51
CA THR A 338 29.37 8.82 13.24
C THR A 338 28.78 8.75 11.83
N ILE A 339 29.59 8.39 10.83
CA ILE A 339 29.17 8.24 9.43
C ILE A 339 28.21 7.05 9.30
N ALA A 340 28.48 5.93 9.98
CA ALA A 340 27.61 4.77 9.97
C ALA A 340 26.21 5.10 10.50
N ASP A 341 26.12 5.86 11.62
CA ASP A 341 24.84 6.34 12.17
C ASP A 341 24.09 7.23 11.18
N THR A 342 24.82 8.15 10.53
CA THR A 342 24.23 9.06 9.53
C THR A 342 23.70 8.29 8.33
N ILE A 343 24.46 7.33 7.81
CA ILE A 343 24.05 6.48 6.70
C ILE A 343 22.86 5.60 7.10
N ALA A 344 22.85 5.05 8.33
CA ALA A 344 21.74 4.23 8.83
C ALA A 344 20.42 4.98 8.80
N GLN A 345 20.41 6.24 9.28
CA GLN A 345 19.23 7.10 9.21
C GLN A 345 18.81 7.43 7.77
N GLY A 346 19.79 7.62 6.88
CA GLY A 346 19.53 7.81 5.44
C GLY A 346 18.86 6.60 4.79
N VAL A 347 19.36 5.39 5.08
CA VAL A 347 18.79 4.12 4.61
C VAL A 347 17.36 3.95 5.12
N GLN A 348 17.12 4.16 6.41
CA GLN A 348 15.79 4.03 7.02
C GLN A 348 14.78 4.98 6.37
N ARG A 349 15.14 6.26 6.21
CA ARG A 349 14.28 7.25 5.55
C ARG A 349 13.93 6.85 4.11
N ALA A 350 14.92 6.39 3.35
CA ALA A 350 14.72 5.95 1.98
C ALA A 350 13.82 4.70 1.88
N GLN A 351 14.03 3.71 2.78
CA GLN A 351 13.20 2.50 2.84
C GLN A 351 11.76 2.84 3.26
N GLY A 352 11.57 3.72 4.25
CA GLY A 352 10.25 4.19 4.68
C GLY A 352 9.49 4.90 3.56
N ALA A 353 10.16 5.82 2.85
CA ALA A 353 9.57 6.51 1.71
C ALA A 353 9.22 5.57 0.55
N ALA A 354 10.05 4.55 0.29
CA ALA A 354 9.77 3.54 -0.74
C ALA A 354 8.59 2.63 -0.34
N ALA A 355 8.49 2.26 0.94
CA ALA A 355 7.38 1.46 1.46
C ALA A 355 6.06 2.23 1.38
N LEU A 356 6.06 3.52 1.76
CA LEU A 356 4.89 4.40 1.66
C LEU A 356 4.42 4.52 0.20
N ARG A 357 5.33 4.87 -0.73
CA ARG A 357 5.00 4.96 -2.16
C ARG A 357 4.43 3.66 -2.72
N ARG A 358 4.96 2.49 -2.31
CA ARG A 358 4.44 1.18 -2.73
C ARG A 358 3.03 0.94 -2.19
N SER A 359 2.79 1.30 -0.92
CA SER A 359 1.46 1.20 -0.30
C SER A 359 0.43 2.09 -0.99
N GLU A 360 0.79 3.34 -1.28
CA GLU A 360 -0.07 4.29 -2.00
C GLU A 360 -0.39 3.79 -3.43
N ALA A 361 0.64 3.31 -4.16
CA ALA A 361 0.45 2.75 -5.50
C ALA A 361 -0.44 1.50 -5.48
N PHE A 362 -0.25 0.62 -4.48
CA PHE A 362 -1.09 -0.57 -4.30
C PHE A 362 -2.54 -0.19 -4.00
N LEU A 363 -2.78 0.76 -3.10
CA LEU A 363 -4.13 1.24 -2.77
C LEU A 363 -4.80 1.88 -4.00
N THR A 364 -4.07 2.69 -4.75
CA THR A 364 -4.59 3.33 -5.98
C THR A 364 -5.00 2.28 -7.02
N GLU A 365 -4.17 1.25 -7.23
CA GLU A 365 -4.48 0.18 -8.18
C GLU A 365 -5.64 -0.70 -7.69
N ALA A 366 -5.71 -1.01 -6.40
CA ALA A 366 -6.83 -1.75 -5.81
C ALA A 366 -8.16 -0.99 -5.98
N GLN A 367 -8.17 0.31 -5.75
CA GLN A 367 -9.33 1.17 -5.99
C GLN A 367 -9.75 1.20 -7.46
N ARG A 368 -8.76 1.24 -8.38
CA ARG A 368 -9.01 1.20 -9.83
C ARG A 368 -9.65 -0.12 -10.27
N LEU A 369 -9.10 -1.26 -9.82
CA LEU A 369 -9.59 -2.59 -10.19
C LEU A 369 -10.98 -2.89 -9.62
N SER A 370 -11.28 -2.43 -8.42
CA SER A 370 -12.60 -2.58 -7.78
C SER A 370 -13.62 -1.55 -8.22
N ALA A 371 -13.24 -0.61 -9.09
CA ALA A 371 -14.05 0.57 -9.45
C ALA A 371 -14.59 1.33 -8.22
N THR A 372 -13.77 1.39 -7.15
CA THR A 372 -14.13 1.98 -5.87
C THR A 372 -13.24 3.17 -5.58
N GLY A 373 -13.82 4.33 -5.33
CA GLY A 373 -13.11 5.50 -4.83
C GLY A 373 -13.37 5.71 -3.35
N SER A 374 -12.48 6.42 -2.65
CA SER A 374 -12.65 6.79 -1.25
C SER A 374 -12.76 8.29 -1.07
N PHE A 375 -13.48 8.70 -0.02
CA PHE A 375 -13.60 10.09 0.39
C PHE A 375 -13.47 10.25 1.89
N ALA A 376 -13.07 11.45 2.29
CA ALA A 376 -13.20 11.93 3.65
C ALA A 376 -14.00 13.24 3.63
N TRP A 377 -14.93 13.41 4.56
CA TRP A 377 -15.76 14.62 4.67
C TRP A 377 -15.77 15.10 6.11
N ARG A 378 -15.16 16.28 6.37
CA ARG A 378 -15.24 16.98 7.64
C ARG A 378 -16.50 17.81 7.69
N VAL A 379 -17.44 17.42 8.55
CA VAL A 379 -18.77 18.02 8.62
C VAL A 379 -18.75 19.48 9.06
N ALA A 380 -17.84 19.84 9.98
CA ALA A 380 -17.76 21.20 10.55
C ALA A 380 -17.33 22.27 9.53
N THR A 381 -16.51 21.90 8.55
CA THR A 381 -15.95 22.81 7.54
C THR A 381 -16.47 22.55 6.13
N ASP A 382 -17.26 21.49 5.94
CA ASP A 382 -17.65 20.95 4.63
C ASP A 382 -16.46 20.64 3.72
N ASP A 383 -15.28 20.36 4.31
CA ASP A 383 -14.06 20.01 3.58
C ASP A 383 -14.15 18.55 3.13
N ILE A 384 -14.14 18.32 1.83
CA ILE A 384 -14.28 17.00 1.21
C ILE A 384 -13.00 16.67 0.44
N THR A 385 -12.38 15.57 0.81
CA THR A 385 -11.19 15.03 0.12
C THR A 385 -11.60 13.78 -0.65
N TRP A 386 -11.21 13.71 -1.92
CA TRP A 386 -11.46 12.60 -2.82
C TRP A 386 -10.19 11.88 -3.24
N SER A 387 -10.26 10.56 -3.38
CA SER A 387 -9.25 9.79 -4.10
C SER A 387 -9.32 10.11 -5.60
N GLU A 388 -8.22 9.89 -6.32
CA GLU A 388 -8.16 10.06 -7.78
C GLU A 388 -9.27 9.28 -8.52
N GLN A 389 -9.64 8.10 -7.99
CA GLN A 389 -10.68 7.27 -8.57
C GLN A 389 -12.06 7.93 -8.50
N LEU A 390 -12.37 8.73 -7.47
CA LEU A 390 -13.65 9.45 -7.41
C LEU A 390 -13.74 10.55 -8.47
N TYR A 391 -12.68 11.30 -8.70
CA TYR A 391 -12.67 12.28 -9.81
C TYR A 391 -12.98 11.61 -11.14
N ARG A 392 -12.44 10.39 -11.38
CA ARG A 392 -12.73 9.59 -12.59
C ARG A 392 -14.19 9.08 -12.61
N LEU A 393 -14.71 8.62 -11.48
CA LEU A 393 -16.08 8.11 -11.38
C LEU A 393 -17.11 9.19 -11.71
N PHE A 394 -16.91 10.41 -11.19
CA PHE A 394 -17.78 11.55 -11.40
C PHE A 394 -17.48 12.33 -12.69
N ALA A 395 -16.40 11.99 -13.41
CA ALA A 395 -15.90 12.71 -14.58
C ALA A 395 -15.63 14.20 -14.30
N PHE A 396 -14.88 14.46 -13.23
CA PHE A 396 -14.30 15.76 -12.92
C PHE A 396 -12.79 15.74 -13.11
N ASP A 397 -12.22 16.91 -13.43
CA ASP A 397 -10.78 17.06 -13.50
C ASP A 397 -10.14 16.94 -12.10
N HIS A 398 -8.98 16.29 -12.04
CA HIS A 398 -8.26 16.14 -10.78
C HIS A 398 -7.85 17.51 -10.22
N GLY A 399 -8.10 17.72 -8.90
CA GLY A 399 -7.73 18.95 -8.20
C GLY A 399 -8.82 20.03 -8.19
N VAL A 400 -9.98 19.81 -8.82
CA VAL A 400 -11.14 20.68 -8.63
C VAL A 400 -11.59 20.57 -7.17
N PRO A 401 -11.81 21.69 -6.44
CA PRO A 401 -12.35 21.66 -5.09
C PRO A 401 -13.69 20.96 -5.05
N VAL A 402 -13.78 19.91 -4.24
CA VAL A 402 -15.01 19.10 -4.10
C VAL A 402 -15.91 19.73 -3.07
N THR A 403 -17.15 20.01 -3.46
CA THR A 403 -18.23 20.51 -2.58
C THR A 403 -19.46 19.64 -2.73
N LEU A 404 -20.35 19.68 -1.75
CA LEU A 404 -21.63 18.97 -1.82
C LEU A 404 -22.46 19.45 -3.02
N ASP A 405 -22.44 20.75 -3.34
CA ASP A 405 -23.10 21.30 -4.51
C ASP A 405 -22.52 20.75 -5.82
N LEU A 406 -21.19 20.65 -5.92
CA LEU A 406 -20.54 20.05 -7.09
C LEU A 406 -20.96 18.59 -7.27
N ILE A 407 -20.99 17.80 -6.19
CA ILE A 407 -21.48 16.42 -6.20
C ILE A 407 -22.92 16.37 -6.70
N GLY A 408 -23.80 17.25 -6.16
CA GLY A 408 -25.20 17.37 -6.54
C GLY A 408 -25.41 17.60 -8.05
N THR A 409 -24.50 18.29 -8.75
CA THR A 409 -24.59 18.51 -10.20
C THR A 409 -24.56 17.23 -11.03
N ARG A 410 -24.04 16.13 -10.47
CA ARG A 410 -23.96 14.83 -11.13
C ARG A 410 -25.02 13.83 -10.63
N VAL A 411 -25.63 14.06 -9.49
CA VAL A 411 -26.69 13.17 -8.98
C VAL A 411 -27.90 13.24 -9.92
N HIS A 412 -28.49 12.08 -10.22
CA HIS A 412 -29.72 12.02 -11.03
C HIS A 412 -30.82 12.85 -10.37
N PRO A 413 -31.59 13.67 -11.14
CA PRO A 413 -32.57 14.59 -10.57
C PRO A 413 -33.61 13.94 -9.64
N GLU A 414 -34.03 12.71 -9.93
CA GLU A 414 -34.96 11.95 -9.08
C GLU A 414 -34.35 11.50 -7.74
N ASP A 415 -33.05 11.36 -7.67
CA ASP A 415 -32.32 10.86 -6.47
C ASP A 415 -31.84 12.01 -5.57
N LEU A 416 -31.82 13.27 -6.08
CA LEU A 416 -31.40 14.46 -5.33
C LEU A 416 -32.09 14.64 -3.97
N PRO A 417 -33.42 14.48 -3.84
CA PRO A 417 -34.06 14.63 -2.54
C PRO A 417 -33.56 13.63 -1.50
N MET A 418 -33.36 12.38 -1.92
CA MET A 418 -32.85 11.31 -1.03
C MET A 418 -31.41 11.60 -0.58
N VAL A 419 -30.57 12.09 -1.49
CA VAL A 419 -29.17 12.42 -1.17
C VAL A 419 -29.10 13.60 -0.21
N HIS A 420 -29.92 14.64 -0.39
CA HIS A 420 -30.00 15.78 0.54
C HIS A 420 -30.47 15.34 1.95
N ASP A 421 -31.54 14.54 2.03
CA ASP A 421 -32.02 14.00 3.32
C ASP A 421 -30.93 13.14 4.04
N MET A 422 -30.14 12.38 3.28
CA MET A 422 -29.03 11.62 3.83
C MET A 422 -27.93 12.54 4.37
N ILE A 423 -27.55 13.60 3.63
CA ILE A 423 -26.55 14.59 4.06
C ILE A 423 -27.00 15.27 5.36
N ASP A 424 -28.27 15.69 5.43
CA ASP A 424 -28.83 16.36 6.61
C ASP A 424 -28.87 15.41 7.82
N ARG A 425 -29.22 14.14 7.63
CA ARG A 425 -29.12 13.12 8.68
C ARG A 425 -27.70 12.90 9.14
N ALA A 426 -26.74 12.79 8.21
CA ALA A 426 -25.33 12.61 8.55
C ALA A 426 -24.81 13.77 9.41
N ARG A 427 -25.18 15.02 9.08
CA ARG A 427 -24.84 16.21 9.88
C ARG A 427 -25.46 16.19 11.28
N GLY A 428 -26.66 15.64 11.41
CA GLY A 428 -27.41 15.67 12.69
C GLY A 428 -27.11 14.53 13.64
N THR A 429 -26.91 13.31 13.11
CA THR A 429 -26.84 12.09 13.94
C THR A 429 -25.42 11.57 14.17
N GLY A 430 -24.48 11.85 13.28
CA GLY A 430 -23.13 11.30 13.32
C GLY A 430 -23.11 9.75 13.26
N SER A 431 -24.09 9.16 12.56
CA SER A 431 -24.20 7.71 12.37
C SER A 431 -23.71 7.30 10.98
N ASP A 432 -23.22 6.06 10.88
CA ASP A 432 -22.84 5.45 9.61
C ASP A 432 -24.01 5.47 8.62
N PHE A 433 -23.70 5.53 7.33
CA PHE A 433 -24.71 5.46 6.29
C PHE A 433 -24.28 4.60 5.11
N GLU A 434 -25.27 3.99 4.49
CA GLU A 434 -25.13 3.19 3.27
C GLU A 434 -26.34 3.44 2.37
N TYR A 435 -26.10 3.73 1.09
CA TYR A 435 -27.17 3.95 0.12
C TYR A 435 -26.67 3.78 -1.32
N GLU A 436 -27.63 3.56 -2.24
CA GLU A 436 -27.37 3.59 -3.67
C GLU A 436 -28.06 4.80 -4.32
N HIS A 437 -27.42 5.39 -5.31
CA HIS A 437 -28.02 6.45 -6.12
C HIS A 437 -27.44 6.42 -7.54
N ARG A 438 -28.12 7.15 -8.42
CA ARG A 438 -27.70 7.28 -9.82
C ARG A 438 -26.94 8.58 -10.05
N LEU A 439 -25.90 8.50 -10.88
CA LEU A 439 -25.27 9.68 -11.47
C LEU A 439 -25.74 9.86 -12.91
N GLN A 440 -26.00 11.11 -13.31
CA GLN A 440 -26.18 11.48 -14.69
C GLN A 440 -24.87 12.05 -15.23
N MET A 441 -24.22 11.31 -16.11
CA MET A 441 -22.95 11.70 -16.70
C MET A 441 -23.11 12.81 -17.77
N PRO A 442 -22.05 13.54 -18.14
CA PRO A 442 -22.09 14.59 -19.17
C PRO A 442 -22.60 14.11 -20.54
N ASP A 443 -22.36 12.85 -20.89
CA ASP A 443 -22.85 12.19 -22.10
C ASP A 443 -24.29 11.67 -21.97
N ARG A 444 -24.97 11.99 -20.85
CA ARG A 444 -26.31 11.52 -20.46
C ARG A 444 -26.40 10.02 -20.12
N SER A 445 -25.29 9.30 -20.07
CA SER A 445 -25.30 7.93 -19.53
C SER A 445 -25.59 7.97 -18.03
N VAL A 446 -26.13 6.86 -17.51
CA VAL A 446 -26.44 6.71 -16.09
C VAL A 446 -25.48 5.71 -15.47
N LYS A 447 -24.82 6.09 -14.36
CA LYS A 447 -24.07 5.19 -13.51
C LYS A 447 -24.83 4.94 -12.21
N TYR A 448 -24.73 3.74 -11.68
CA TYR A 448 -25.26 3.37 -10.37
C TYR A 448 -24.09 3.30 -9.38
N LEU A 449 -24.19 4.10 -8.33
CA LEU A 449 -23.19 4.14 -7.27
C LEU A 449 -23.74 3.54 -5.98
N HIS A 450 -22.90 2.77 -5.31
CA HIS A 450 -23.11 2.29 -3.95
C HIS A 450 -22.14 3.04 -3.02
N VAL A 451 -22.66 3.72 -2.03
CA VAL A 451 -21.95 4.58 -1.10
C VAL A 451 -22.03 4.00 0.30
N VAL A 452 -20.88 3.82 0.94
CA VAL A 452 -20.78 3.41 2.35
C VAL A 452 -19.87 4.39 3.07
N ALA A 453 -20.28 4.88 4.22
CA ALA A 453 -19.48 5.78 5.04
C ALA A 453 -19.62 5.49 6.53
N HIS A 454 -18.49 5.57 7.22
CA HIS A 454 -18.38 5.42 8.66
C HIS A 454 -18.09 6.77 9.32
N ALA A 455 -18.86 7.06 10.37
CA ALA A 455 -18.63 8.22 11.21
C ALA A 455 -17.42 8.00 12.11
N THR A 456 -16.48 8.92 12.09
CA THR A 456 -15.28 8.94 12.94
C THR A 456 -15.07 10.33 13.50
N ARG A 457 -14.05 10.49 14.35
CA ARG A 457 -13.63 11.81 14.82
C ARG A 457 -12.18 12.04 14.45
N ASP A 458 -11.90 13.22 13.92
CA ASP A 458 -10.54 13.63 13.61
C ASP A 458 -9.71 13.88 14.88
N ARG A 459 -8.44 14.30 14.72
CA ARG A 459 -7.52 14.55 15.85
C ARG A 459 -8.02 15.67 16.80
N ASP A 460 -8.86 16.55 16.31
CA ASP A 460 -9.43 17.68 17.04
C ASP A 460 -10.83 17.35 17.62
N GLY A 461 -11.27 16.08 17.49
CA GLY A 461 -12.54 15.57 18.00
C GLY A 461 -13.75 15.96 17.14
N GLN A 462 -13.56 16.56 15.96
CA GLN A 462 -14.63 16.94 15.04
C GLN A 462 -15.15 15.72 14.28
N LEU A 463 -16.45 15.77 13.92
CA LEU A 463 -17.10 14.70 13.14
C LEU A 463 -16.53 14.68 11.72
N GLU A 464 -16.02 13.52 11.34
CA GLU A 464 -15.51 13.22 10.00
C GLU A 464 -16.12 11.91 9.51
N TYR A 465 -16.54 11.88 8.24
CA TYR A 465 -16.94 10.66 7.56
C TYR A 465 -15.82 10.18 6.66
N ILE A 466 -15.47 8.90 6.78
CA ILE A 466 -14.58 8.20 5.85
C ILE A 466 -15.41 7.15 5.13
N GLY A 467 -15.44 7.21 3.81
CA GLY A 467 -16.30 6.34 3.03
C GLY A 467 -15.71 5.88 1.71
N ALA A 468 -16.43 4.96 1.10
CA ALA A 468 -16.16 4.40 -0.21
C ALA A 468 -17.38 4.56 -1.13
N VAL A 469 -17.10 4.79 -2.40
CA VAL A 469 -18.10 4.87 -3.47
C VAL A 469 -17.71 3.89 -4.55
N GLN A 470 -18.56 2.91 -4.81
CA GLN A 470 -18.33 1.88 -5.81
C GLN A 470 -19.28 2.06 -7.00
N ASP A 471 -18.75 1.93 -8.21
CA ASP A 471 -19.56 1.82 -9.43
C ASP A 471 -20.11 0.39 -9.56
N VAL A 472 -21.40 0.23 -9.35
CA VAL A 472 -22.11 -1.04 -9.44
C VAL A 472 -22.92 -1.19 -10.73
N THR A 473 -22.68 -0.32 -11.73
CA THR A 473 -23.47 -0.27 -12.99
C THR A 473 -23.41 -1.59 -13.73
N GLN A 474 -22.22 -2.15 -13.92
CA GLN A 474 -22.05 -3.42 -14.66
C GLN A 474 -22.75 -4.60 -13.96
N ARG A 475 -22.63 -4.66 -12.63
CA ARG A 475 -23.28 -5.69 -11.82
C ARG A 475 -24.80 -5.60 -11.99
N ARG A 476 -25.38 -4.39 -11.86
CA ARG A 476 -26.80 -4.16 -11.95
C ARG A 476 -27.37 -4.48 -13.35
N LEU A 477 -26.67 -4.06 -14.40
CA LEU A 477 -27.04 -4.41 -15.78
C LEU A 477 -26.97 -5.93 -16.04
N ALA A 478 -25.99 -6.62 -15.49
CA ALA A 478 -25.89 -8.06 -15.59
C ALA A 478 -27.04 -8.78 -14.86
N ASP A 479 -27.39 -8.34 -13.66
CA ASP A 479 -28.50 -8.88 -12.88
C ASP A 479 -29.86 -8.65 -13.59
N GLU A 480 -30.07 -7.47 -14.18
CA GLU A 480 -31.27 -7.18 -14.97
C GLU A 480 -31.34 -8.04 -16.25
N ALA A 481 -30.22 -8.21 -16.95
CA ALA A 481 -30.15 -9.08 -18.14
C ALA A 481 -30.44 -10.54 -17.78
N LEU A 482 -29.87 -11.03 -16.66
CA LEU A 482 -30.13 -12.38 -16.15
C LEU A 482 -31.62 -12.57 -15.80
N GLY A 483 -32.24 -11.56 -15.18
CA GLY A 483 -33.68 -11.55 -14.87
C GLY A 483 -34.54 -11.69 -16.14
N LYS A 484 -34.20 -10.95 -17.21
CA LYS A 484 -34.91 -11.02 -18.51
C LYS A 484 -34.78 -12.42 -19.13
N VAL A 485 -33.58 -12.97 -19.17
CA VAL A 485 -33.33 -14.32 -19.73
C VAL A 485 -34.10 -15.40 -18.95
N ARG A 486 -34.13 -15.29 -17.62
CA ARG A 486 -34.93 -16.23 -16.78
C ARG A 486 -36.43 -16.14 -17.09
N ALA A 487 -36.97 -14.92 -17.26
CA ALA A 487 -38.37 -14.73 -17.62
C ALA A 487 -38.70 -15.31 -19.00
N GLU A 488 -37.81 -15.14 -19.99
CA GLU A 488 -37.98 -15.72 -21.34
C GLU A 488 -37.94 -17.26 -21.30
N LEU A 489 -37.01 -17.87 -20.59
CA LEU A 489 -36.94 -19.34 -20.43
C LEU A 489 -38.21 -19.91 -19.77
N ALA A 490 -38.74 -19.21 -18.75
CA ALA A 490 -39.99 -19.63 -18.12
C ALA A 490 -41.17 -19.55 -19.10
N HIS A 491 -41.18 -18.54 -19.99
CA HIS A 491 -42.22 -18.45 -21.04
C HIS A 491 -42.12 -19.60 -22.06
N VAL A 492 -40.91 -19.89 -22.57
CA VAL A 492 -40.69 -21.00 -23.52
C VAL A 492 -41.09 -22.35 -22.90
N ALA A 493 -40.75 -22.58 -21.62
CA ALA A 493 -41.14 -23.80 -20.92
C ALA A 493 -42.67 -23.94 -20.83
N ARG A 494 -43.42 -22.86 -20.57
CA ARG A 494 -44.88 -22.89 -20.59
C ARG A 494 -45.44 -23.30 -21.93
N VAL A 495 -44.98 -22.67 -23.02
CA VAL A 495 -45.44 -22.96 -24.38
C VAL A 495 -45.15 -24.40 -24.75
N THR A 496 -44.01 -24.95 -24.40
CA THR A 496 -43.60 -26.32 -24.71
C THR A 496 -44.43 -27.35 -23.95
N THR A 497 -44.67 -27.13 -22.64
CA THR A 497 -45.50 -28.03 -21.81
C THR A 497 -46.91 -28.12 -22.37
N LEU A 498 -47.46 -27.02 -22.86
CA LEU A 498 -48.75 -26.97 -23.52
C LEU A 498 -48.75 -27.64 -24.91
N GLY A 499 -47.64 -27.52 -25.66
CA GLY A 499 -47.48 -28.20 -26.95
C GLY A 499 -47.67 -29.72 -26.85
N VAL A 500 -47.19 -30.35 -25.78
CA VAL A 500 -47.39 -31.78 -25.50
C VAL A 500 -48.84 -32.13 -25.25
N LEU A 501 -49.61 -31.20 -24.67
CA LEU A 501 -51.06 -31.39 -24.40
C LEU A 501 -51.95 -31.04 -25.56
N THR A 502 -51.42 -30.52 -26.68
CA THR A 502 -52.26 -30.06 -27.81
C THR A 502 -53.23 -31.13 -28.32
N ALA A 503 -52.79 -32.38 -28.39
CA ALA A 503 -53.64 -33.48 -28.79
C ALA A 503 -54.73 -33.83 -27.76
N SER A 504 -54.44 -33.73 -26.47
CA SER A 504 -55.38 -33.92 -25.35
C SER A 504 -56.40 -32.80 -25.29
N VAL A 505 -55.95 -31.57 -25.41
CA VAL A 505 -56.80 -30.37 -25.46
C VAL A 505 -57.75 -30.41 -26.64
N ALA A 506 -57.26 -30.75 -27.84
CA ALA A 506 -58.14 -30.91 -29.01
C ALA A 506 -59.19 -31.99 -28.79
N HIS A 507 -58.81 -33.10 -28.14
CA HIS A 507 -59.73 -34.18 -27.82
C HIS A 507 -60.80 -33.73 -26.79
N GLU A 508 -60.47 -33.07 -25.74
CA GLU A 508 -61.35 -32.57 -24.70
C GLU A 508 -62.30 -31.47 -25.18
N VAL A 509 -61.88 -30.65 -26.13
CA VAL A 509 -62.78 -29.68 -26.80
C VAL A 509 -63.68 -30.30 -27.76
N ASN A 510 -63.18 -31.28 -28.54
CA ASN A 510 -63.99 -32.00 -29.58
C ASN A 510 -65.05 -32.92 -28.98
N GLN A 511 -64.87 -33.52 -27.80
CA GLN A 511 -65.85 -34.38 -27.12
C GLN A 511 -67.19 -33.66 -26.88
N PRO A 512 -67.24 -32.52 -26.11
CA PRO A 512 -68.55 -31.85 -25.95
C PRO A 512 -69.10 -31.27 -27.25
N LEU A 513 -68.23 -30.85 -28.20
CA LEU A 513 -68.69 -30.39 -29.52
C LEU A 513 -69.38 -31.49 -30.28
N SER A 514 -68.86 -32.72 -30.31
CA SER A 514 -69.44 -33.85 -30.89
C SER A 514 -70.73 -34.25 -30.20
N GLY A 515 -70.79 -34.16 -28.87
CA GLY A 515 -72.02 -34.31 -28.08
C GLY A 515 -73.12 -33.36 -28.49
N ILE A 516 -72.75 -32.06 -28.63
CA ILE A 516 -73.67 -30.98 -29.08
C ILE A 516 -74.25 -31.33 -30.42
N ILE A 517 -73.39 -31.70 -31.39
CA ILE A 517 -73.84 -32.02 -32.76
C ILE A 517 -74.73 -33.25 -32.74
N THR A 518 -74.37 -34.31 -32.03
CA THR A 518 -75.15 -35.55 -31.95
C THR A 518 -76.51 -35.35 -31.28
N ASN A 519 -76.50 -34.64 -30.12
CA ASN A 519 -77.74 -34.37 -29.40
C ASN A 519 -78.66 -33.42 -30.17
N ALA A 520 -78.11 -32.38 -30.81
CA ALA A 520 -78.88 -31.47 -31.65
C ALA A 520 -79.52 -32.23 -32.89
N SER A 521 -78.73 -33.07 -33.53
CA SER A 521 -79.22 -33.91 -34.67
C SER A 521 -80.30 -34.89 -34.23
N THR A 522 -80.17 -35.45 -33.03
CA THR A 522 -81.18 -36.33 -32.43
C THR A 522 -82.45 -35.60 -32.04
N CYS A 523 -82.34 -34.40 -31.47
CA CYS A 523 -83.40 -33.50 -31.15
C CYS A 523 -84.24 -33.20 -32.40
N LEU A 524 -83.61 -32.84 -33.53
CA LEU A 524 -84.28 -32.57 -34.79
C LEU A 524 -85.01 -33.81 -35.32
N ARG A 525 -84.40 -35.00 -35.24
CA ARG A 525 -85.08 -36.27 -35.69
C ARG A 525 -86.29 -36.59 -34.81
N MET A 526 -86.24 -36.39 -33.52
CA MET A 526 -87.34 -36.57 -32.56
C MET A 526 -88.52 -35.65 -32.82
N LEU A 527 -88.23 -34.39 -33.19
CA LEU A 527 -89.24 -33.41 -33.57
C LEU A 527 -89.87 -33.70 -34.95
N ALA A 528 -89.10 -34.30 -35.88
CA ALA A 528 -89.57 -34.66 -37.20
C ALA A 528 -90.29 -36.01 -37.27
N ALA A 529 -90.38 -36.78 -36.20
CA ALA A 529 -91.11 -38.05 -36.14
C ALA A 529 -92.62 -37.84 -36.13
N ASP A 530 -93.41 -38.80 -36.64
CA ASP A 530 -94.87 -38.74 -36.60
C ASP A 530 -95.45 -39.92 -35.76
N PRO A 531 -95.99 -39.66 -34.58
CA PRO A 531 -96.11 -38.33 -33.88
C PRO A 531 -94.76 -37.82 -33.29
N PRO A 532 -94.54 -36.52 -33.20
CA PRO A 532 -93.34 -35.93 -32.68
C PRO A 532 -93.03 -36.30 -31.21
N ASN A 533 -91.84 -36.78 -30.95
CA ASN A 533 -91.36 -37.03 -29.54
C ASN A 533 -90.79 -35.77 -28.88
N VAL A 534 -91.71 -34.93 -28.35
CA VAL A 534 -91.35 -33.59 -27.74
C VAL A 534 -90.55 -33.79 -26.46
N ASP A 535 -90.86 -34.76 -25.62
CA ASP A 535 -90.12 -34.94 -24.33
C ASP A 535 -88.70 -35.46 -24.55
N GLY A 536 -88.51 -36.41 -25.55
CA GLY A 536 -87.19 -36.81 -25.95
C GLY A 536 -86.34 -35.66 -26.54
N ALA A 537 -87.01 -34.82 -27.38
CA ALA A 537 -86.38 -33.64 -27.94
C ALA A 537 -85.93 -32.64 -26.86
N ARG A 538 -86.74 -32.43 -25.85
CA ARG A 538 -86.42 -31.56 -24.70
C ARG A 538 -85.20 -32.10 -23.93
N GLU A 539 -85.11 -33.36 -23.66
CA GLU A 539 -83.99 -33.96 -22.94
C GLU A 539 -82.70 -33.90 -23.79
N THR A 540 -82.69 -34.14 -25.08
CA THR A 540 -81.57 -33.96 -25.95
C THR A 540 -81.14 -32.53 -26.07
N ALA A 541 -82.07 -31.58 -26.13
CA ALA A 541 -81.77 -30.14 -26.06
C ALA A 541 -81.04 -29.71 -24.70
N ARG A 542 -81.53 -30.26 -23.57
CA ARG A 542 -80.84 -30.05 -22.26
C ARG A 542 -79.44 -30.63 -22.26
N ARG A 543 -79.22 -31.80 -22.91
CA ARG A 543 -77.85 -32.37 -23.04
C ARG A 543 -76.95 -31.48 -23.91
N THR A 544 -77.49 -30.90 -24.97
CA THR A 544 -76.75 -29.93 -25.82
C THR A 544 -76.28 -28.72 -25.02
N ILE A 545 -77.18 -28.21 -24.21
CA ILE A 545 -76.85 -27.05 -23.34
C ILE A 545 -75.73 -27.43 -22.31
N ARG A 546 -75.83 -28.59 -21.66
CA ARG A 546 -74.79 -29.11 -20.76
C ARG A 546 -73.46 -29.28 -21.46
N ASP A 547 -73.44 -29.88 -22.66
CA ASP A 547 -72.21 -30.02 -23.43
C ASP A 547 -71.65 -28.69 -23.89
N GLY A 548 -72.50 -27.69 -24.18
CA GLY A 548 -72.09 -26.30 -24.47
C GLY A 548 -71.42 -25.62 -23.30
N HIS A 549 -71.97 -25.73 -22.10
CA HIS A 549 -71.34 -25.22 -20.89
C HIS A 549 -70.01 -25.91 -20.63
N ARG A 550 -69.91 -27.22 -20.78
CA ARG A 550 -68.67 -27.97 -20.60
C ARG A 550 -67.57 -27.56 -21.61
N ALA A 551 -67.92 -27.33 -22.87
CA ALA A 551 -66.97 -26.79 -23.86
C ALA A 551 -66.47 -25.40 -23.47
N SER A 552 -67.36 -24.51 -23.03
CA SER A 552 -67.01 -23.17 -22.59
C SER A 552 -66.06 -23.18 -21.37
N GLU A 553 -66.33 -24.04 -20.39
CA GLU A 553 -65.43 -24.22 -19.23
C GLU A 553 -64.04 -24.68 -19.60
N VAL A 554 -63.92 -25.68 -20.51
CA VAL A 554 -62.60 -26.14 -20.98
C VAL A 554 -61.83 -25.03 -21.68
N ILE A 555 -62.49 -24.25 -22.56
CA ILE A 555 -61.86 -23.10 -23.25
C ILE A 555 -61.44 -22.01 -22.25
N THR A 556 -62.29 -21.73 -21.26
CA THR A 556 -61.96 -20.74 -20.24
C THR A 556 -60.76 -21.12 -19.38
N ARG A 557 -60.65 -22.39 -18.96
CA ARG A 557 -59.50 -22.93 -18.23
C ARG A 557 -58.22 -22.89 -19.08
N LEU A 558 -58.31 -23.23 -20.35
CA LEU A 558 -57.14 -23.11 -21.27
C LEU A 558 -56.70 -21.68 -21.43
N ARG A 559 -57.64 -20.74 -21.63
CA ARG A 559 -57.30 -19.33 -21.79
C ARG A 559 -56.63 -18.74 -20.54
N ALA A 560 -56.97 -19.18 -19.34
CA ALA A 560 -56.33 -18.79 -18.09
C ALA A 560 -54.88 -19.22 -18.05
N LEU A 561 -54.55 -20.43 -18.51
CA LEU A 561 -53.15 -20.96 -18.58
C LEU A 561 -52.28 -20.24 -19.62
N PHE A 562 -52.88 -19.57 -20.63
CA PHE A 562 -52.17 -18.79 -21.67
C PHE A 562 -52.04 -17.29 -21.35
N SER A 563 -52.70 -16.79 -20.32
CA SER A 563 -52.77 -15.37 -20.02
C SER A 563 -51.39 -14.87 -19.54
N LYS A 564 -50.91 -13.79 -20.19
CA LYS A 564 -49.64 -13.08 -19.87
C LYS A 564 -49.86 -11.97 -18.81
N LYS A 565 -50.76 -12.19 -17.83
CA LYS A 565 -50.90 -11.25 -16.73
C LYS A 565 -49.70 -11.40 -15.79
N GLY A 566 -49.18 -10.24 -15.32
CA GLY A 566 -48.11 -10.19 -14.33
C GLY A 566 -48.42 -11.04 -13.11
N THR A 567 -47.40 -11.56 -12.46
CA THR A 567 -47.46 -12.39 -11.25
C THR A 567 -48.37 -11.69 -10.20
N THR A 568 -49.58 -12.25 -9.99
CA THR A 568 -50.45 -11.85 -8.89
C THR A 568 -50.20 -12.80 -7.72
N THR A 569 -49.91 -12.24 -6.58
CA THR A 569 -49.67 -12.99 -5.34
C THR A 569 -51.00 -13.04 -4.55
N ASP A 570 -51.84 -14.01 -4.89
CA ASP A 570 -53.17 -14.18 -4.28
C ASP A 570 -53.21 -15.44 -3.38
N PRO A 571 -54.14 -15.56 -2.43
CA PRO A 571 -54.38 -16.81 -1.71
C PRO A 571 -54.89 -17.88 -2.66
N VAL A 572 -54.21 -19.00 -2.73
CA VAL A 572 -54.55 -20.14 -3.63
C VAL A 572 -54.90 -21.38 -2.82
N ASP A 573 -56.08 -21.97 -3.07
CA ASP A 573 -56.39 -23.32 -2.63
C ASP A 573 -55.65 -24.33 -3.52
N LEU A 574 -54.65 -25.00 -2.91
CA LEU A 574 -53.79 -25.96 -3.61
C LEU A 574 -54.58 -27.19 -4.06
N ASN A 575 -55.60 -27.64 -3.31
CA ASN A 575 -56.44 -28.74 -3.70
C ASN A 575 -57.30 -28.41 -4.94
N ASP A 576 -57.84 -27.18 -4.99
CA ASP A 576 -58.60 -26.75 -6.15
C ASP A 576 -57.74 -26.63 -7.40
N ALA A 577 -56.52 -26.03 -7.27
CA ALA A 577 -55.59 -25.96 -8.37
C ALA A 577 -55.17 -27.38 -8.87
N THR A 578 -55.05 -28.33 -7.94
CA THR A 578 -54.74 -29.73 -8.26
C THR A 578 -55.85 -30.41 -9.00
N ARG A 579 -57.13 -30.23 -8.54
CA ARG A 579 -58.31 -30.80 -9.21
C ARG A 579 -58.46 -30.30 -10.65
N GLU A 580 -58.21 -29.02 -10.88
CA GLU A 580 -58.25 -28.46 -12.25
C GLU A 580 -57.19 -29.08 -13.16
N VAL A 581 -55.97 -29.25 -12.69
CA VAL A 581 -54.89 -29.89 -13.44
C VAL A 581 -55.17 -31.38 -13.69
N MET A 582 -55.70 -32.06 -12.67
CA MET A 582 -56.15 -33.47 -12.83
C MET A 582 -57.18 -33.58 -13.91
N ALA A 583 -58.22 -32.71 -13.96
CA ALA A 583 -59.27 -32.73 -14.98
C ALA A 583 -58.70 -32.55 -16.39
N LEU A 584 -57.70 -31.66 -16.55
CA LEU A 584 -57.01 -31.44 -17.83
C LEU A 584 -56.11 -32.60 -18.26
N SER A 585 -55.61 -33.37 -17.31
CA SER A 585 -54.67 -34.48 -17.57
C SER A 585 -55.35 -35.84 -17.72
N LEU A 586 -56.63 -35.98 -17.42
CA LEU A 586 -57.37 -37.26 -17.39
C LEU A 586 -57.29 -37.99 -18.69
N SER A 587 -57.47 -37.36 -19.85
CA SER A 587 -57.44 -37.98 -21.16
C SER A 587 -56.02 -38.47 -21.52
N GLU A 588 -54.98 -37.80 -21.10
CA GLU A 588 -53.59 -38.24 -21.28
C GLU A 588 -53.27 -39.47 -20.40
N LEU A 589 -53.68 -39.42 -19.13
CA LEU A 589 -53.50 -40.50 -18.18
C LEU A 589 -54.22 -41.77 -18.64
N GLN A 590 -55.47 -41.66 -19.19
CA GLN A 590 -56.23 -42.72 -19.72
C GLN A 590 -55.56 -43.34 -20.99
N ARG A 591 -55.05 -42.52 -21.91
CA ARG A 591 -54.30 -42.99 -23.08
C ARG A 591 -53.07 -43.79 -22.68
N ASN A 592 -52.38 -43.36 -21.64
CA ASN A 592 -51.19 -44.02 -21.12
C ASN A 592 -51.53 -45.18 -20.16
N ARG A 593 -52.85 -45.52 -19.97
CA ARG A 593 -53.34 -46.54 -19.04
C ARG A 593 -52.88 -46.36 -17.61
N VAL A 594 -52.79 -45.07 -17.15
CA VAL A 594 -52.41 -44.76 -15.81
C VAL A 594 -53.61 -44.66 -14.91
N VAL A 595 -53.59 -45.38 -13.77
CA VAL A 595 -54.64 -45.38 -12.76
C VAL A 595 -54.29 -44.24 -11.76
N LEU A 596 -55.14 -43.22 -11.71
CA LEU A 596 -54.97 -42.07 -10.79
C LEU A 596 -55.63 -42.36 -9.44
N ARG A 597 -54.89 -42.23 -8.37
CA ARG A 597 -55.36 -42.27 -6.98
C ARG A 597 -55.13 -40.92 -6.31
N THR A 598 -56.10 -40.41 -5.56
CA THR A 598 -56.05 -39.10 -4.92
C THR A 598 -56.21 -39.24 -3.42
N GLU A 599 -55.29 -38.59 -2.67
CA GLU A 599 -55.27 -38.55 -1.19
C GLU A 599 -55.13 -37.09 -0.78
N LEU A 600 -56.15 -36.28 -1.10
CA LEU A 600 -56.16 -34.86 -0.79
C LEU A 600 -56.63 -34.63 0.65
N ALA A 601 -55.80 -34.00 1.48
CA ALA A 601 -56.17 -33.67 2.87
C ALA A 601 -57.31 -32.64 2.88
N ASN A 602 -58.26 -32.83 3.83
CA ASN A 602 -59.27 -31.81 4.09
C ASN A 602 -58.66 -30.70 4.95
N ASP A 603 -59.19 -29.50 4.85
CA ASP A 603 -58.85 -28.33 5.70
C ASP A 603 -57.39 -27.85 5.57
N LEU A 604 -56.84 -27.86 4.35
CA LEU A 604 -55.56 -27.22 4.10
C LEU A 604 -55.68 -25.68 4.08
N PRO A 605 -54.76 -24.97 4.73
CA PRO A 605 -54.73 -23.51 4.60
C PRO A 605 -54.34 -23.10 3.17
N PRO A 606 -54.86 -21.95 2.67
CA PRO A 606 -54.43 -21.44 1.37
C PRO A 606 -52.91 -21.12 1.38
N VAL A 607 -52.27 -21.28 0.23
CA VAL A 607 -50.90 -20.86 0.00
C VAL A 607 -50.88 -19.53 -0.73
N THR A 608 -49.91 -18.68 -0.48
CA THR A 608 -49.74 -17.40 -1.17
C THR A 608 -48.98 -17.61 -2.47
N GLY A 609 -49.56 -17.25 -3.62
CA GLY A 609 -48.86 -17.44 -4.90
C GLY A 609 -49.69 -17.16 -6.16
N ASP A 610 -49.03 -17.39 -7.30
CA ASP A 610 -49.66 -17.33 -8.61
C ASP A 610 -50.26 -18.68 -8.94
N ARG A 611 -51.61 -18.74 -8.97
CA ARG A 611 -52.36 -19.99 -9.26
C ARG A 611 -51.92 -20.65 -10.56
N VAL A 612 -51.65 -19.88 -11.61
CA VAL A 612 -51.25 -20.38 -12.92
C VAL A 612 -49.88 -21.02 -12.89
N GLN A 613 -48.93 -20.41 -12.19
CA GLN A 613 -47.60 -20.94 -12.02
C GLN A 613 -47.61 -22.23 -11.18
N LEU A 614 -48.40 -22.29 -10.12
CA LEU A 614 -48.56 -23.49 -9.32
C LEU A 614 -49.20 -24.63 -10.12
N GLN A 615 -50.25 -24.33 -10.91
CA GLN A 615 -50.85 -25.29 -11.83
C GLN A 615 -49.85 -25.82 -12.86
N GLN A 616 -48.95 -24.95 -13.37
CA GLN A 616 -47.87 -25.36 -14.29
C GLN A 616 -46.93 -26.38 -13.64
N VAL A 617 -46.52 -26.11 -12.37
CA VAL A 617 -45.69 -27.08 -11.63
C VAL A 617 -46.38 -28.43 -11.49
N ILE A 618 -47.65 -28.43 -11.03
CA ILE A 618 -48.44 -29.66 -10.84
C ILE A 618 -48.57 -30.42 -12.17
N LEU A 619 -48.90 -29.71 -13.25
CA LEU A 619 -49.02 -30.30 -14.58
C LEU A 619 -47.71 -30.94 -15.07
N ASN A 620 -46.58 -30.22 -14.88
CA ASN A 620 -45.28 -30.76 -15.26
C ASN A 620 -44.92 -32.01 -14.48
N LEU A 621 -45.21 -32.07 -13.18
CA LEU A 621 -44.99 -33.26 -12.37
C LEU A 621 -45.87 -34.44 -12.85
N PHE A 622 -47.14 -34.18 -13.20
CA PHE A 622 -48.06 -35.21 -13.74
C PHE A 622 -47.57 -35.79 -15.06
N LEU A 623 -47.17 -34.94 -15.99
CA LEU A 623 -46.66 -35.38 -17.29
C LEU A 623 -45.34 -36.17 -17.13
N ASN A 624 -44.49 -35.75 -16.24
CA ASN A 624 -43.23 -36.46 -15.94
C ASN A 624 -43.51 -37.86 -15.36
N ALA A 625 -44.44 -37.97 -14.42
CA ALA A 625 -44.86 -39.22 -13.83
C ALA A 625 -45.52 -40.15 -14.89
N SER A 626 -46.40 -39.62 -15.72
CA SER A 626 -47.06 -40.39 -16.82
C SER A 626 -46.03 -40.92 -17.82
N ASP A 627 -45.07 -40.09 -18.21
CA ASP A 627 -43.98 -40.48 -19.11
C ASP A 627 -43.06 -41.55 -18.49
N ALA A 628 -42.74 -41.44 -17.18
CA ALA A 628 -41.90 -42.42 -16.49
C ALA A 628 -42.54 -43.82 -16.44
N MET A 629 -43.85 -43.90 -16.59
CA MET A 629 -44.61 -45.13 -16.60
C MET A 629 -44.88 -45.67 -18.04
N ARG A 630 -44.52 -44.87 -19.07
CA ARG A 630 -44.69 -45.29 -20.46
C ARG A 630 -43.79 -46.50 -20.78
N GLY A 631 -44.41 -47.61 -21.25
CA GLY A 631 -43.68 -48.84 -21.55
C GLY A 631 -43.52 -49.81 -20.35
N ILE A 632 -44.13 -49.55 -19.23
CA ILE A 632 -44.21 -50.48 -18.09
C ILE A 632 -45.45 -51.38 -18.30
N ASP A 633 -45.24 -52.65 -18.57
CA ASP A 633 -46.34 -53.61 -18.80
C ASP A 633 -46.37 -54.76 -17.78
N ASP A 634 -45.37 -54.80 -16.87
CA ASP A 634 -45.19 -55.82 -15.83
C ASP A 634 -45.94 -55.53 -14.53
N ARG A 635 -46.50 -54.34 -14.41
CA ARG A 635 -47.18 -53.87 -13.16
C ARG A 635 -48.19 -52.77 -13.47
N PRO A 636 -49.17 -52.55 -12.56
CA PRO A 636 -50.11 -51.43 -12.72
C PRO A 636 -49.36 -50.03 -12.74
N ARG A 637 -49.73 -49.25 -13.77
CA ARG A 637 -49.25 -47.87 -13.87
C ARG A 637 -50.08 -46.98 -12.92
N GLN A 638 -49.62 -46.81 -11.69
CA GLN A 638 -50.33 -46.06 -10.66
C GLN A 638 -49.68 -44.72 -10.42
N LEU A 639 -50.47 -43.66 -10.45
CA LEU A 639 -50.11 -42.31 -10.08
C LEU A 639 -50.88 -41.94 -8.80
N VAL A 640 -50.18 -41.64 -7.72
CA VAL A 640 -50.79 -41.19 -6.44
C VAL A 640 -50.46 -39.72 -6.24
N ILE A 641 -51.49 -38.89 -6.02
CA ILE A 641 -51.36 -37.49 -5.67
C ILE A 641 -51.86 -37.33 -4.26
N SER A 642 -51.01 -36.76 -3.43
CA SER A 642 -51.36 -36.48 -2.05
C SER A 642 -51.06 -35.03 -1.67
N THR A 643 -51.90 -34.45 -0.83
CA THR A 643 -51.63 -33.17 -0.18
C THR A 643 -51.66 -33.37 1.32
N ALA A 644 -50.79 -32.69 2.03
CA ALA A 644 -50.71 -32.76 3.49
C ALA A 644 -50.21 -31.42 4.05
N ARG A 645 -50.53 -31.21 5.31
CA ARG A 645 -49.90 -30.13 6.09
C ARG A 645 -48.53 -30.63 6.58
N ASP A 646 -47.45 -29.83 6.35
CA ASP A 646 -46.08 -30.15 6.68
C ASP A 646 -45.59 -29.16 7.75
N ASP A 647 -45.08 -29.67 8.88
CA ASP A 647 -44.54 -28.89 10.04
C ASP A 647 -45.38 -27.70 10.52
N GLY A 648 -46.73 -27.77 10.32
CA GLY A 648 -47.69 -26.77 10.80
C GLY A 648 -47.74 -25.45 10.02
N GLU A 649 -46.74 -25.06 9.28
CA GLU A 649 -46.63 -23.77 8.58
C GLU A 649 -46.54 -23.93 7.04
N ARG A 650 -46.51 -25.15 6.52
CA ARG A 650 -46.40 -25.41 5.09
C ARG A 650 -47.46 -26.39 4.61
N VAL A 651 -47.84 -26.25 3.33
CA VAL A 651 -48.67 -27.20 2.60
C VAL A 651 -47.78 -27.94 1.60
N ARG A 652 -47.79 -29.26 1.68
CA ARG A 652 -47.04 -30.15 0.79
C ARG A 652 -47.99 -30.78 -0.24
N LEU A 653 -47.53 -30.82 -1.50
CA LEU A 653 -48.11 -31.67 -2.54
C LEU A 653 -47.08 -32.68 -3.01
N SER A 654 -47.48 -33.94 -3.12
CA SER A 654 -46.62 -35.04 -3.60
C SER A 654 -47.28 -35.74 -4.78
N VAL A 655 -46.46 -36.06 -5.77
CA VAL A 655 -46.84 -36.84 -6.96
C VAL A 655 -45.95 -38.10 -6.99
N GLN A 656 -46.52 -39.23 -6.70
CA GLN A 656 -45.84 -40.54 -6.66
C GLN A 656 -46.21 -41.35 -7.88
N ASP A 657 -45.23 -41.85 -8.62
CA ASP A 657 -45.39 -42.74 -9.75
C ASP A 657 -44.86 -44.15 -9.50
N ALA A 658 -45.33 -45.11 -10.27
CA ALA A 658 -44.82 -46.50 -10.31
C ALA A 658 -43.88 -46.75 -11.50
N GLY A 659 -43.20 -45.73 -11.95
CA GLY A 659 -42.36 -45.69 -13.13
C GLY A 659 -40.99 -46.35 -13.00
N VAL A 660 -40.08 -45.98 -13.87
CA VAL A 660 -38.69 -46.47 -13.86
C VAL A 660 -37.83 -45.93 -12.71
N GLY A 661 -38.28 -44.82 -12.06
CA GLY A 661 -37.51 -44.13 -11.03
C GLY A 661 -36.26 -43.42 -11.59
N PHE A 662 -35.30 -43.13 -10.72
CA PHE A 662 -34.02 -42.47 -11.05
C PHE A 662 -32.86 -42.99 -10.17
N ASP A 663 -31.62 -42.81 -10.62
CA ASP A 663 -30.43 -43.16 -9.82
C ASP A 663 -30.28 -42.20 -8.64
N PRO A 664 -30.10 -42.71 -7.40
CA PRO A 664 -29.90 -41.89 -6.22
C PRO A 664 -28.73 -40.87 -6.35
N HIS A 665 -27.71 -41.19 -7.10
CA HIS A 665 -26.56 -40.29 -7.34
C HIS A 665 -26.88 -39.14 -8.30
N GLU A 666 -28.03 -39.18 -8.99
CA GLU A 666 -28.43 -38.14 -9.97
C GLU A 666 -29.51 -37.19 -9.45
N VAL A 667 -29.92 -37.28 -8.18
CA VAL A 667 -31.03 -36.50 -7.59
C VAL A 667 -30.86 -35.00 -7.81
N ASP A 668 -29.66 -34.47 -7.58
CA ASP A 668 -29.37 -33.02 -7.71
C ASP A 668 -29.42 -32.59 -9.19
N ARG A 669 -28.98 -33.45 -10.08
CA ARG A 669 -28.98 -33.20 -11.54
C ARG A 669 -30.36 -33.21 -12.18
N LEU A 670 -31.36 -33.87 -11.57
CA LEU A 670 -32.75 -33.89 -12.09
C LEU A 670 -33.33 -32.47 -12.23
N PHE A 671 -32.85 -31.53 -11.44
CA PHE A 671 -33.32 -30.15 -11.43
C PHE A 671 -32.38 -29.17 -12.16
N GLU A 672 -31.32 -29.67 -12.79
CA GLU A 672 -30.44 -28.83 -13.62
C GLU A 672 -31.13 -28.57 -14.98
N ALA A 673 -30.94 -27.34 -15.49
CA ALA A 673 -31.49 -26.99 -16.79
C ALA A 673 -30.80 -27.84 -17.91
N PHE A 674 -31.60 -28.31 -18.87
CA PHE A 674 -31.19 -29.14 -19.99
C PHE A 674 -30.80 -30.58 -19.63
N TYR A 675 -30.90 -30.98 -18.36
CA TYR A 675 -30.73 -32.39 -18.01
C TYR A 675 -32.01 -33.20 -18.30
N THR A 676 -31.90 -34.23 -19.07
CA THR A 676 -33.04 -35.13 -19.42
C THR A 676 -32.57 -36.54 -19.75
N THR A 677 -33.33 -37.51 -19.27
CA THR A 677 -33.17 -38.93 -19.63
C THR A 677 -34.14 -39.36 -20.75
N LYS A 678 -34.97 -38.43 -21.23
CA LYS A 678 -36.01 -38.71 -22.26
C LYS A 678 -35.50 -38.40 -23.67
N ARG A 679 -35.74 -39.28 -24.65
CA ARG A 679 -35.51 -38.99 -26.07
C ARG A 679 -36.45 -37.89 -26.55
N GLY A 680 -35.92 -36.71 -26.85
CA GLY A 680 -36.66 -35.53 -27.32
C GLY A 680 -37.18 -34.59 -26.25
N GLY A 681 -36.88 -34.83 -24.98
CA GLY A 681 -37.18 -33.90 -23.91
C GLY A 681 -36.12 -32.78 -23.82
N MET A 682 -36.50 -31.51 -23.63
CA MET A 682 -35.59 -30.39 -23.50
C MET A 682 -34.88 -30.27 -22.13
N GLY A 683 -35.32 -31.05 -21.12
CA GLY A 683 -34.71 -31.01 -19.79
C GLY A 683 -34.93 -29.69 -18.99
N ILE A 684 -35.94 -28.89 -19.38
CA ILE A 684 -36.19 -27.56 -18.74
C ILE A 684 -37.32 -27.64 -17.71
N GLY A 685 -38.21 -28.66 -17.78
CA GLY A 685 -39.42 -28.72 -16.99
C GLY A 685 -39.21 -28.70 -15.49
N LEU A 686 -38.35 -29.56 -14.95
CA LEU A 686 -38.08 -29.62 -13.51
C LEU A 686 -37.31 -28.42 -13.01
N SER A 687 -36.37 -27.86 -13.77
CA SER A 687 -35.61 -26.65 -13.40
C SER A 687 -36.54 -25.42 -13.31
N VAL A 688 -37.47 -25.26 -14.25
CA VAL A 688 -38.51 -24.24 -14.20
C VAL A 688 -39.47 -24.47 -13.03
N SER A 689 -39.89 -25.69 -12.78
CA SER A 689 -40.72 -26.03 -11.63
C SER A 689 -40.04 -25.67 -10.31
N ARG A 690 -38.72 -25.94 -10.18
CA ARG A 690 -37.93 -25.54 -9.03
C ARG A 690 -37.88 -24.04 -8.87
N SER A 691 -37.57 -23.27 -9.93
CA SER A 691 -37.55 -21.81 -9.92
C SER A 691 -38.91 -21.20 -9.54
N ILE A 692 -40.02 -21.77 -10.03
CA ILE A 692 -41.38 -21.33 -9.66
C ILE A 692 -41.59 -21.55 -8.15
N ILE A 693 -41.31 -22.73 -7.64
CA ILE A 693 -41.55 -23.05 -6.23
C ILE A 693 -40.64 -22.20 -5.33
N GLU A 694 -39.38 -22.00 -5.71
CA GLU A 694 -38.44 -21.13 -4.98
C GLU A 694 -38.89 -19.67 -4.97
N SER A 695 -39.43 -19.14 -6.09
CA SER A 695 -40.00 -17.78 -6.14
C SER A 695 -41.23 -17.60 -5.25
N HIS A 696 -41.89 -18.71 -4.87
CA HIS A 696 -43.00 -18.76 -3.91
C HIS A 696 -42.52 -19.13 -2.48
N HIS A 697 -41.22 -18.97 -2.18
CA HIS A 697 -40.61 -19.31 -0.90
C HIS A 697 -40.77 -20.79 -0.49
N GLY A 698 -40.99 -21.68 -1.45
CA GLY A 698 -41.16 -23.10 -1.28
C GLY A 698 -39.89 -23.88 -1.55
N ARG A 699 -40.01 -25.20 -1.42
CA ARG A 699 -38.97 -26.18 -1.75
C ARG A 699 -39.56 -27.29 -2.64
N LEU A 700 -38.88 -27.68 -3.71
CA LEU A 700 -39.16 -28.83 -4.57
C LEU A 700 -38.07 -29.87 -4.42
N TRP A 701 -38.43 -31.16 -4.26
CA TRP A 701 -37.49 -32.29 -4.14
C TRP A 701 -38.02 -33.54 -4.76
N ALA A 702 -37.15 -34.52 -4.95
CA ALA A 702 -37.48 -35.87 -5.41
C ALA A 702 -36.96 -36.92 -4.46
N THR A 703 -37.73 -37.97 -4.25
CA THR A 703 -37.33 -39.13 -3.45
C THR A 703 -37.64 -40.42 -4.24
N ARG A 704 -36.79 -41.43 -4.09
CA ARG A 704 -37.05 -42.75 -4.64
C ARG A 704 -38.06 -43.45 -3.73
N ASN A 705 -39.00 -44.18 -4.35
CA ASN A 705 -39.94 -45.00 -3.58
C ASN A 705 -39.24 -46.26 -2.98
N GLU A 706 -39.78 -46.80 -1.88
CA GLU A 706 -39.34 -48.10 -1.35
C GLU A 706 -39.58 -49.25 -2.37
N GLY A 707 -40.52 -49.06 -3.30
CA GLY A 707 -40.80 -49.88 -4.47
C GLY A 707 -40.36 -49.22 -5.76
N PRO A 708 -40.89 -49.65 -6.92
CA PRO A 708 -40.62 -49.02 -8.20
C PRO A 708 -41.17 -47.59 -8.28
N GLY A 709 -40.48 -46.71 -9.02
CA GLY A 709 -40.90 -45.36 -9.30
C GLY A 709 -40.25 -44.28 -8.41
N ALA A 710 -40.80 -43.09 -8.48
CA ALA A 710 -40.31 -41.90 -7.79
C ALA A 710 -41.45 -41.07 -7.18
N THR A 711 -41.11 -40.28 -6.18
CA THR A 711 -42.01 -39.27 -5.62
C THR A 711 -41.38 -37.90 -5.78
N PHE A 712 -42.06 -37.02 -6.50
CA PHE A 712 -41.73 -35.59 -6.59
C PHE A 712 -42.67 -34.82 -5.67
N ALA A 713 -42.11 -33.99 -4.81
CA ALA A 713 -42.90 -33.23 -3.84
C ALA A 713 -42.44 -31.78 -3.74
N PHE A 714 -43.35 -30.89 -3.50
CA PHE A 714 -43.03 -29.51 -3.13
C PHE A 714 -43.80 -29.07 -1.89
N ALA A 715 -43.24 -28.13 -1.16
CA ALA A 715 -43.89 -27.51 -0.01
C ALA A 715 -43.86 -26.00 -0.13
N LEU A 716 -44.98 -25.35 0.17
CA LEU A 716 -45.19 -23.91 0.13
C LEU A 716 -45.60 -23.39 1.53
N PRO A 717 -45.18 -22.17 1.91
CA PRO A 717 -45.65 -21.56 3.14
C PRO A 717 -47.13 -21.30 3.11
N CYS A 718 -47.80 -21.48 4.25
CA CYS A 718 -49.21 -21.11 4.42
C CYS A 718 -49.37 -19.61 4.26
N GLY A 719 -50.34 -19.17 3.50
CA GLY A 719 -50.76 -17.75 3.49
C GLY A 719 -51.31 -17.39 4.86
N HIS A 720 -50.79 -16.33 5.44
CA HIS A 720 -51.43 -15.72 6.61
C HIS A 720 -52.78 -15.16 6.11
N ALA A 721 -53.87 -15.63 6.66
CA ALA A 721 -55.13 -14.93 6.53
C ALA A 721 -54.99 -13.59 7.24
N GLY A 722 -54.76 -12.50 6.46
CA GLY A 722 -54.77 -11.14 6.95
C GLY A 722 -56.16 -10.72 7.45
#